data_14621d71ab885e7912851e2eced24c34
#
_entry.id   14621d71ab885e7912851e2eced24c34
#
_cell.length_a   1.000
_cell.length_b   1.000
_cell.length_c   1.000
_cell.angle_alpha   90.00
_cell.angle_beta   90.00
_cell.angle_gamma   90.00
#
_symmetry.space_group_name_H-M   'P 1'
#
loop_
_entity.id
_entity.type
_entity.pdbx_description
1 polymer ?
#
loop_
_entity_poly.entity_id
_entity_poly.type
_entity_poly.pdbx_seq_one_letter_code
_entity_poly.pdbx_strand_id
1 'polypeptide(L)'
;MSPLAGMLVLALGSAQDGALARLLTSFGARVKPVQLPTLADELPRADFLIEGMGLPALRRAGLSREQIEHINPRLIHVSVTTFGSEGPRAEWHGGELVASAMGGTLRVTGDVDRSPVKEALDACWFHADMVGAAGAMAALVELANTGRGQHVDVSVQEVAFSRNVNGVLVWQFDRRKLHRVGGALNYGRATVRCIWPLADGFCFHTLMTGRFGAPANQALSDWIDEAGLSNPLRGVDWTRYNRSTLDPQTRREWEQAIEAFFSTRTREEISTDGRRRGINATVVAEPSDVLADSHLKARNFWTSDANGKRKPSRFVSMKEGSQPAQPTRNNARLPERPGPLKGLRVLDFSWALVGSITTKVLGDLGCDIIKVETRSRPCLSRIDVQVNASRADSFDDKPWFAHLNTSKRSLALDLKLPHSRDVLDPLLDWADIVVENFSPGTMAKLGLDYASLQKRNPGVIMVSGSVFGQTGPLAESWGVDGTGAALSGRTFLTGWPDRNPVIPGAVPYGDVIVPYVMAAATAAAVEHRRRTGKGCHIDAAMYEICVQQMHEAIISAERGNRPMRNGNDDPKIFHQGVYATAGDDQWIAITLAAQSDWQRLCTDANFNAEQSPRDAESALKAWFRQHEAHVLMERLQAAGIAAGVVQDIEDLIEHDPQIAARHALMNLEHPLLGAFGHVRTPISFSAAVTSPYRAPSIGEHSLAIARDLCGLSASRIEELERLGVFR
;
A
#
# COMPACT_ATOMS: atom_id res chain seq x y z
N MET A 1 -7.50 9.48 -21.05
CA MET A 1 -6.37 8.71 -21.60
C MET A 1 -6.61 7.23 -21.37
N SER A 2 -6.32 6.36 -22.34
CA SER A 2 -6.53 4.90 -22.27
C SER A 2 -5.24 4.16 -22.66
N PRO A 3 -4.30 4.02 -21.73
CA PRO A 3 -2.95 3.49 -22.02
C PRO A 3 -2.96 2.09 -22.66
N LEU A 4 -3.95 1.26 -22.32
CA LEU A 4 -4.07 -0.12 -22.80
C LEU A 4 -5.14 -0.30 -23.89
N ALA A 5 -5.54 0.80 -24.58
CA ALA A 5 -6.52 0.70 -25.66
C ALA A 5 -6.06 -0.28 -26.74
N GLY A 6 -6.96 -1.22 -27.12
CA GLY A 6 -6.70 -2.28 -28.09
C GLY A 6 -6.07 -3.55 -27.54
N MET A 7 -5.66 -3.58 -26.26
CA MET A 7 -5.10 -4.79 -25.63
C MET A 7 -6.17 -5.71 -25.09
N LEU A 8 -5.93 -7.02 -25.20
CA LEU A 8 -6.78 -8.10 -24.72
C LEU A 8 -6.20 -8.77 -23.48
N VAL A 9 -6.98 -8.77 -22.41
CA VAL A 9 -6.71 -9.50 -21.18
C VAL A 9 -7.61 -10.72 -21.10
N LEU A 10 -7.05 -11.90 -21.03
CA LEU A 10 -7.80 -13.11 -20.66
C LEU A 10 -7.81 -13.23 -19.14
N ALA A 11 -8.99 -13.39 -18.58
CA ALA A 11 -9.16 -13.57 -17.13
C ALA A 11 -9.70 -14.97 -16.84
N LEU A 12 -8.88 -15.82 -16.22
CA LEU A 12 -9.21 -17.22 -15.96
C LEU A 12 -9.98 -17.34 -14.63
N GLY A 13 -11.15 -17.95 -14.68
CA GLY A 13 -11.98 -18.21 -13.50
C GLY A 13 -12.46 -16.91 -12.82
N SER A 14 -12.32 -16.82 -11.51
CA SER A 14 -12.72 -15.66 -10.70
C SER A 14 -11.85 -14.41 -10.90
N ALA A 15 -10.70 -14.50 -11.58
CA ALA A 15 -9.82 -13.35 -11.82
C ALA A 15 -10.50 -12.22 -12.60
N GLN A 16 -11.59 -12.51 -13.35
CA GLN A 16 -12.37 -11.51 -14.07
C GLN A 16 -13.00 -10.43 -13.17
N ASP A 17 -13.35 -10.79 -11.93
CA ASP A 17 -14.02 -9.92 -10.96
C ASP A 17 -13.02 -9.24 -10.02
N GLY A 18 -11.73 -9.63 -10.08
CA GLY A 18 -10.64 -9.12 -9.27
C GLY A 18 -10.33 -7.64 -9.50
N ALA A 19 -9.63 -7.04 -8.55
CA ALA A 19 -9.24 -5.63 -8.65
C ALA A 19 -8.18 -5.41 -9.74
N LEU A 20 -7.36 -6.41 -10.04
CA LEU A 20 -6.41 -6.39 -11.16
C LEU A 20 -7.14 -6.20 -12.49
N ALA A 21 -8.19 -7.00 -12.76
CA ALA A 21 -9.01 -6.88 -13.96
C ALA A 21 -9.67 -5.50 -14.07
N ARG A 22 -10.20 -4.98 -12.94
CA ARG A 22 -10.81 -3.64 -12.88
C ARG A 22 -9.81 -2.54 -13.17
N LEU A 23 -8.59 -2.64 -12.64
CA LEU A 23 -7.54 -1.65 -12.89
C LEU A 23 -7.11 -1.66 -14.36
N LEU A 24 -6.85 -2.84 -14.95
CA LEU A 24 -6.50 -2.96 -16.38
C LEU A 24 -7.63 -2.44 -17.28
N THR A 25 -8.90 -2.71 -16.92
CA THR A 25 -10.07 -2.13 -17.60
C THR A 25 -10.09 -0.61 -17.49
N SER A 26 -9.77 -0.04 -16.33
CA SER A 26 -9.70 1.41 -16.13
C SER A 26 -8.61 2.07 -16.99
N PHE A 27 -7.57 1.34 -17.33
CA PHE A 27 -6.53 1.74 -18.29
C PHE A 27 -6.93 1.53 -19.76
N GLY A 28 -8.11 0.96 -20.04
CA GLY A 28 -8.66 0.82 -21.38
C GLY A 28 -8.47 -0.55 -22.04
N ALA A 29 -7.97 -1.55 -21.30
CA ALA A 29 -7.89 -2.92 -21.80
C ALA A 29 -9.29 -3.56 -21.90
N ARG A 30 -9.45 -4.50 -22.83
CA ARG A 30 -10.62 -5.35 -22.93
C ARG A 30 -10.38 -6.64 -22.14
N VAL A 31 -11.10 -6.84 -21.06
CA VAL A 31 -11.05 -8.08 -20.27
C VAL A 31 -12.07 -9.08 -20.85
N LYS A 32 -11.62 -10.30 -21.11
CA LYS A 32 -12.43 -11.42 -21.59
C LYS A 32 -12.34 -12.58 -20.60
N PRO A 33 -13.45 -13.00 -19.98
CA PRO A 33 -13.48 -14.23 -19.19
C PRO A 33 -13.13 -15.45 -20.03
N VAL A 34 -12.37 -16.37 -19.48
CA VAL A 34 -11.99 -17.63 -20.13
C VAL A 34 -12.03 -18.78 -19.13
N GLN A 35 -12.28 -19.99 -19.61
CA GLN A 35 -12.25 -21.21 -18.84
C GLN A 35 -11.08 -22.11 -19.29
N LEU A 36 -10.58 -22.98 -18.41
CA LEU A 36 -9.44 -23.86 -18.70
C LEU A 36 -9.56 -24.63 -20.04
N PRO A 37 -10.72 -25.25 -20.37
CA PRO A 37 -10.81 -26.03 -21.60
C PRO A 37 -10.62 -25.22 -22.90
N THR A 38 -10.88 -23.91 -22.86
CA THR A 38 -10.76 -23.04 -24.05
C THR A 38 -9.56 -22.11 -23.99
N LEU A 39 -8.79 -22.15 -22.90
CA LEU A 39 -7.70 -21.20 -22.68
C LEU A 39 -6.63 -21.28 -23.78
N ALA A 40 -6.17 -22.48 -24.13
CA ALA A 40 -5.11 -22.67 -25.12
C ALA A 40 -5.45 -22.05 -26.51
N ASP A 41 -6.71 -22.12 -26.92
CA ASP A 41 -7.17 -21.59 -28.21
C ASP A 41 -7.23 -20.04 -28.23
N GLU A 42 -7.37 -19.43 -27.04
CA GLU A 42 -7.47 -17.96 -26.89
C GLU A 42 -6.10 -17.28 -26.67
N LEU A 43 -5.12 -18.01 -26.11
CA LEU A 43 -3.79 -17.47 -25.80
C LEU A 43 -3.09 -16.77 -26.97
N PRO A 44 -3.15 -17.27 -28.24
CA PRO A 44 -2.44 -16.63 -29.36
C PRO A 44 -2.84 -15.17 -29.64
N ARG A 45 -4.03 -14.76 -29.19
CA ARG A 45 -4.59 -13.41 -29.43
C ARG A 45 -4.48 -12.49 -28.23
N ALA A 46 -4.01 -12.98 -27.09
CA ALA A 46 -3.98 -12.24 -25.84
C ALA A 46 -2.70 -11.45 -25.69
N ASP A 47 -2.81 -10.27 -25.06
CA ASP A 47 -1.66 -9.51 -24.55
C ASP A 47 -1.35 -9.91 -23.12
N PHE A 48 -2.40 -10.22 -22.33
CA PHE A 48 -2.28 -10.62 -20.94
C PHE A 48 -3.12 -11.86 -20.64
N LEU A 49 -2.62 -12.70 -19.75
CA LEU A 49 -3.38 -13.70 -19.01
C LEU A 49 -3.31 -13.34 -17.53
N ILE A 50 -4.44 -13.22 -16.83
CA ILE A 50 -4.52 -13.06 -15.38
C ILE A 50 -5.25 -14.25 -14.77
N GLU A 51 -4.70 -14.82 -13.68
CA GLU A 51 -5.29 -16.00 -13.05
C GLU A 51 -4.92 -16.11 -11.56
N GLY A 52 -5.70 -16.89 -10.81
CA GLY A 52 -5.51 -17.15 -9.39
C GLY A 52 -5.27 -18.64 -9.06
N MET A 53 -5.01 -19.48 -10.06
CA MET A 53 -4.81 -20.91 -9.86
C MET A 53 -3.34 -21.29 -9.58
N GLY A 54 -2.41 -20.52 -10.15
CA GLY A 54 -0.97 -20.74 -10.08
C GLY A 54 -0.43 -21.82 -11.03
N LEU A 55 0.87 -21.75 -11.31
CA LEU A 55 1.55 -22.65 -12.24
C LEU A 55 1.38 -24.15 -11.90
N PRO A 56 1.40 -24.59 -10.61
CA PRO A 56 1.19 -26.01 -10.31
C PRO A 56 -0.17 -26.53 -10.77
N ALA A 57 -1.24 -25.73 -10.58
CA ALA A 57 -2.59 -26.13 -11.02
C ALA A 57 -2.75 -26.10 -12.54
N LEU A 58 -2.18 -25.09 -13.21
CA LEU A 58 -2.17 -25.00 -14.67
C LEU A 58 -1.42 -26.17 -15.29
N ARG A 59 -0.27 -26.59 -14.70
CA ARG A 59 0.49 -27.76 -15.16
C ARG A 59 -0.33 -29.04 -15.04
N ARG A 60 -1.06 -29.25 -13.93
CA ARG A 60 -1.97 -30.42 -13.79
C ARG A 60 -3.09 -30.38 -14.83
N ALA A 61 -3.50 -29.22 -15.30
CA ALA A 61 -4.48 -29.04 -16.37
C ALA A 61 -3.88 -29.16 -17.79
N GLY A 62 -2.59 -29.50 -17.92
CA GLY A 62 -1.91 -29.68 -19.20
C GLY A 62 -1.37 -28.39 -19.83
N LEU A 63 -1.22 -27.30 -19.05
CA LEU A 63 -0.70 -26.01 -19.52
C LEU A 63 0.48 -25.59 -18.65
N SER A 64 1.68 -26.14 -18.92
CA SER A 64 2.89 -25.66 -18.26
C SER A 64 3.27 -24.26 -18.74
N ARG A 65 4.15 -23.59 -17.97
CA ARG A 65 4.69 -22.27 -18.37
C ARG A 65 5.34 -22.33 -19.75
N GLU A 66 6.13 -23.35 -20.03
CA GLU A 66 6.82 -23.53 -21.31
C GLU A 66 5.83 -23.70 -22.47
N GLN A 67 4.71 -24.38 -22.22
CA GLN A 67 3.65 -24.53 -23.23
C GLN A 67 2.95 -23.20 -23.49
N ILE A 68 2.63 -22.42 -22.44
CA ILE A 68 2.05 -21.08 -22.56
C ILE A 68 2.99 -20.15 -23.34
N GLU A 69 4.29 -20.12 -22.99
CA GLU A 69 5.31 -19.33 -23.68
C GLU A 69 5.52 -19.78 -25.15
N HIS A 70 5.38 -21.07 -25.43
CA HIS A 70 5.44 -21.59 -26.80
C HIS A 70 4.23 -21.16 -27.64
N ILE A 71 3.03 -21.17 -27.07
CA ILE A 71 1.79 -20.76 -27.74
C ILE A 71 1.83 -19.25 -28.02
N ASN A 72 2.25 -18.45 -27.05
CA ASN A 72 2.36 -17.00 -27.21
C ASN A 72 3.61 -16.45 -26.50
N PRO A 73 4.74 -16.32 -27.21
CA PRO A 73 6.00 -15.84 -26.61
C PRO A 73 5.98 -14.34 -26.22
N ARG A 74 4.91 -13.63 -26.54
CA ARG A 74 4.72 -12.21 -26.16
C ARG A 74 3.76 -12.01 -25.00
N LEU A 75 3.13 -13.08 -24.52
CA LEU A 75 2.12 -13.01 -23.46
C LEU A 75 2.74 -12.55 -22.13
N ILE A 76 2.09 -11.63 -21.47
CA ILE A 76 2.34 -11.31 -20.08
C ILE A 76 1.38 -12.14 -19.23
N HIS A 77 1.91 -13.14 -18.54
CA HIS A 77 1.13 -14.05 -17.70
C HIS A 77 1.27 -13.60 -16.22
N VAL A 78 0.16 -13.26 -15.57
CA VAL A 78 0.14 -12.76 -14.17
C VAL A 78 -0.62 -13.76 -13.31
N SER A 79 0.09 -14.37 -12.37
CA SER A 79 -0.50 -15.24 -11.34
C SER A 79 -0.56 -14.49 -10.01
N VAL A 80 -1.75 -14.39 -9.41
CA VAL A 80 -1.95 -13.89 -8.04
C VAL A 80 -2.53 -15.02 -7.22
N THR A 81 -1.73 -15.63 -6.35
CA THR A 81 -2.13 -16.82 -5.57
C THR A 81 -1.80 -16.65 -4.09
N THR A 82 -2.41 -17.44 -3.22
CA THR A 82 -2.22 -17.30 -1.77
C THR A 82 -0.74 -17.35 -1.39
N PHE A 83 0.02 -18.30 -1.94
CA PHE A 83 1.42 -18.53 -1.55
C PHE A 83 2.44 -18.31 -2.67
N GLY A 84 1.99 -17.92 -3.88
CA GLY A 84 2.83 -17.84 -5.08
C GLY A 84 2.92 -19.18 -5.79
N SER A 85 3.56 -19.17 -6.96
CA SER A 85 3.71 -20.34 -7.84
C SER A 85 4.92 -21.22 -7.48
N GLU A 86 5.78 -20.75 -6.57
CA GLU A 86 7.03 -21.43 -6.17
C GLU A 86 7.17 -21.46 -4.65
N GLY A 87 7.97 -22.39 -4.14
CA GLY A 87 8.23 -22.61 -2.72
C GLY A 87 7.42 -23.77 -2.14
N PRO A 88 7.69 -24.16 -0.87
CA PRO A 88 7.14 -25.38 -0.26
C PRO A 88 5.62 -25.38 -0.08
N ARG A 89 4.99 -24.18 -0.11
CA ARG A 89 3.53 -24.05 0.06
C ARG A 89 2.80 -23.64 -1.22
N ALA A 90 3.44 -23.69 -2.39
CA ALA A 90 2.85 -23.28 -3.66
C ALA A 90 1.55 -24.05 -4.02
N GLU A 91 1.39 -25.27 -3.52
CA GLU A 91 0.20 -26.12 -3.74
C GLU A 91 -0.79 -26.13 -2.57
N TRP A 92 -0.54 -25.33 -1.51
CA TRP A 92 -1.41 -25.26 -0.36
C TRP A 92 -2.71 -24.51 -0.67
N HIS A 93 -3.77 -24.90 0.03
CA HIS A 93 -5.06 -24.24 -0.05
C HIS A 93 -5.07 -22.98 0.78
N GLY A 94 -5.73 -21.93 0.29
CA GLY A 94 -5.76 -20.63 0.95
C GLY A 94 -6.96 -19.79 0.60
N GLY A 95 -6.86 -18.52 0.88
CA GLY A 95 -7.86 -17.48 0.70
C GLY A 95 -7.49 -16.26 1.52
N GLU A 96 -8.34 -15.23 1.56
CA GLU A 96 -8.05 -13.98 2.26
C GLU A 96 -7.70 -14.20 3.74
N LEU A 97 -8.52 -14.96 4.47
CA LEU A 97 -8.31 -15.17 5.90
C LEU A 97 -7.01 -15.91 6.20
N VAL A 98 -6.70 -16.97 5.43
CA VAL A 98 -5.46 -17.74 5.57
C VAL A 98 -4.25 -16.90 5.16
N ALA A 99 -4.34 -16.14 4.08
CA ALA A 99 -3.26 -15.25 3.64
C ALA A 99 -2.95 -14.15 4.66
N SER A 100 -4.00 -13.55 5.25
CA SER A 100 -3.83 -12.51 6.29
C SER A 100 -3.25 -13.08 7.59
N ALA A 101 -3.60 -14.33 7.94
CA ALA A 101 -3.03 -15.05 9.08
C ALA A 101 -1.53 -15.33 8.85
N MET A 102 -1.21 -15.97 7.74
CA MET A 102 0.15 -16.40 7.41
C MET A 102 1.06 -15.26 6.93
N GLY A 103 0.51 -14.10 6.57
CA GLY A 103 1.25 -12.88 6.26
C GLY A 103 1.35 -11.91 7.44
N GLY A 104 0.81 -12.26 8.62
CA GLY A 104 0.96 -11.53 9.88
C GLY A 104 0.04 -10.32 10.06
N THR A 105 -0.75 -9.91 9.06
CA THR A 105 -1.66 -8.76 9.20
C THR A 105 -2.81 -9.06 10.15
N LEU A 106 -3.28 -10.30 10.19
CA LEU A 106 -4.31 -10.75 11.12
C LEU A 106 -3.85 -10.68 12.58
N ARG A 107 -2.57 -10.98 12.86
CA ARG A 107 -1.98 -10.94 14.21
C ARG A 107 -2.12 -9.58 14.88
N VAL A 108 -2.02 -8.51 14.11
CA VAL A 108 -2.01 -7.13 14.62
C VAL A 108 -3.36 -6.41 14.45
N THR A 109 -4.41 -7.12 14.06
CA THR A 109 -5.75 -6.55 13.84
C THR A 109 -6.76 -7.16 14.79
N GLY A 110 -7.53 -6.33 15.50
CA GLY A 110 -8.60 -6.75 16.43
C GLY A 110 -8.41 -6.26 17.85
N ASP A 111 -9.37 -6.63 18.70
CA ASP A 111 -9.37 -6.35 20.14
C ASP A 111 -8.43 -7.30 20.88
N VAL A 112 -7.80 -6.81 21.96
CA VAL A 112 -6.82 -7.57 22.75
C VAL A 112 -7.44 -8.81 23.39
N ASP A 113 -8.70 -8.71 23.82
CA ASP A 113 -9.45 -9.72 24.59
C ASP A 113 -10.21 -10.74 23.72
N ARG A 114 -10.04 -10.67 22.37
CA ARG A 114 -10.72 -11.56 21.41
C ARG A 114 -9.75 -12.20 20.43
N SER A 115 -10.26 -13.16 19.65
CA SER A 115 -9.53 -13.67 18.49
C SER A 115 -9.20 -12.54 17.53
N PRO A 116 -8.06 -12.65 16.81
CA PRO A 116 -7.75 -11.74 15.72
C PRO A 116 -8.90 -11.65 14.71
N VAL A 117 -9.06 -10.48 14.09
CA VAL A 117 -10.11 -10.22 13.11
C VAL A 117 -9.50 -9.74 11.80
N LYS A 118 -10.01 -10.24 10.66
CA LYS A 118 -9.55 -9.79 9.34
C LYS A 118 -9.97 -8.35 9.06
N GLU A 119 -9.22 -7.69 8.23
CA GLU A 119 -9.62 -6.40 7.66
C GLU A 119 -10.86 -6.56 6.77
N ALA A 120 -11.60 -5.46 6.58
CA ALA A 120 -12.84 -5.50 5.79
C ALA A 120 -12.60 -6.04 4.38
N LEU A 121 -13.49 -6.91 3.93
CA LEU A 121 -13.46 -7.56 2.60
C LEU A 121 -12.15 -8.32 2.37
N ASP A 122 -11.64 -8.28 1.14
CA ASP A 122 -10.44 -9.01 0.71
C ASP A 122 -9.23 -8.04 0.61
N ALA A 123 -8.80 -7.48 1.75
CA ALA A 123 -7.80 -6.42 1.80
C ALA A 123 -6.40 -6.87 1.35
N CYS A 124 -5.99 -8.09 1.71
CA CYS A 124 -4.69 -8.65 1.29
C CYS A 124 -4.71 -8.99 -0.20
N TRP A 125 -5.83 -9.56 -0.66
CA TRP A 125 -5.99 -9.88 -2.09
C TRP A 125 -6.05 -8.63 -2.96
N PHE A 126 -6.79 -7.60 -2.52
CA PHE A 126 -6.80 -6.32 -3.22
C PHE A 126 -5.40 -5.73 -3.35
N HIS A 127 -4.60 -5.78 -2.28
CA HIS A 127 -3.22 -5.29 -2.34
C HIS A 127 -2.38 -6.13 -3.31
N ALA A 128 -2.50 -7.46 -3.27
CA ALA A 128 -1.80 -8.35 -4.20
C ALA A 128 -2.18 -8.11 -5.67
N ASP A 129 -3.43 -7.82 -5.94
CA ASP A 129 -3.90 -7.39 -7.27
C ASP A 129 -3.22 -6.08 -7.73
N MET A 130 -3.02 -5.11 -6.83
CA MET A 130 -2.31 -3.86 -7.17
C MET A 130 -0.82 -4.11 -7.41
N VAL A 131 -0.21 -5.01 -6.64
CA VAL A 131 1.16 -5.49 -6.85
C VAL A 131 1.27 -6.21 -8.20
N GLY A 132 0.33 -7.10 -8.51
CA GLY A 132 0.23 -7.78 -9.81
C GLY A 132 0.09 -6.81 -10.97
N ALA A 133 -0.69 -5.74 -10.80
CA ALA A 133 -0.82 -4.68 -11.80
C ALA A 133 0.49 -3.94 -12.05
N ALA A 134 1.24 -3.61 -10.99
CA ALA A 134 2.56 -2.98 -11.12
C ALA A 134 3.54 -3.90 -11.86
N GLY A 135 3.54 -5.20 -11.52
CA GLY A 135 4.32 -6.21 -12.21
C GLY A 135 3.94 -6.39 -13.67
N ALA A 136 2.64 -6.48 -13.97
CA ALA A 136 2.12 -6.59 -15.33
C ALA A 136 2.53 -5.41 -16.22
N MET A 137 2.40 -4.18 -15.68
CA MET A 137 2.78 -2.97 -16.43
C MET A 137 4.29 -2.84 -16.60
N ALA A 138 5.08 -3.24 -15.61
CA ALA A 138 6.53 -3.29 -15.74
C ALA A 138 6.97 -4.33 -16.81
N ALA A 139 6.36 -5.52 -16.81
CA ALA A 139 6.57 -6.53 -17.84
C ALA A 139 6.16 -6.05 -19.24
N LEU A 140 5.13 -5.21 -19.36
CA LEU A 140 4.72 -4.60 -20.62
C LEU A 140 5.78 -3.63 -21.18
N VAL A 141 6.39 -2.83 -20.30
CA VAL A 141 7.50 -1.94 -20.69
C VAL A 141 8.71 -2.77 -21.16
N GLU A 142 9.03 -3.86 -20.47
CA GLU A 142 10.12 -4.74 -20.87
C GLU A 142 9.82 -5.49 -22.18
N LEU A 143 8.59 -5.97 -22.37
CA LEU A 143 8.14 -6.57 -23.64
C LEU A 143 8.40 -5.64 -24.83
N ALA A 144 8.16 -4.33 -24.65
CA ALA A 144 8.42 -3.35 -25.70
C ALA A 144 9.92 -3.24 -26.07
N ASN A 145 10.82 -3.52 -25.12
CA ASN A 145 12.28 -3.47 -25.32
C ASN A 145 12.85 -4.80 -25.82
N THR A 146 12.31 -5.93 -25.35
CA THR A 146 12.86 -7.27 -25.60
C THR A 146 12.11 -8.06 -26.68
N GLY A 147 10.87 -7.69 -26.96
CA GLY A 147 9.97 -8.44 -27.84
C GLY A 147 9.39 -9.70 -27.23
N ARG A 148 9.70 -10.03 -25.97
CA ARG A 148 9.27 -11.25 -25.25
C ARG A 148 8.47 -10.93 -24.02
N GLY A 149 7.36 -11.65 -23.84
CA GLY A 149 6.58 -11.65 -22.62
C GLY A 149 7.24 -12.44 -21.50
N GLN A 150 6.58 -12.47 -20.34
CA GLN A 150 7.09 -13.22 -19.18
C GLN A 150 5.99 -13.53 -18.18
N HIS A 151 6.28 -14.44 -17.26
CA HIS A 151 5.42 -14.71 -16.11
C HIS A 151 5.75 -13.73 -14.96
N VAL A 152 4.70 -13.20 -14.36
CA VAL A 152 4.71 -12.33 -13.17
C VAL A 152 3.99 -13.07 -12.05
N ASP A 153 4.70 -13.43 -11.00
CA ASP A 153 4.17 -14.22 -9.88
C ASP A 153 4.08 -13.36 -8.61
N VAL A 154 2.89 -13.33 -8.00
CA VAL A 154 2.58 -12.58 -6.78
C VAL A 154 1.96 -13.51 -5.75
N SER A 155 2.57 -13.55 -4.56
CA SER A 155 2.06 -14.26 -3.39
C SER A 155 1.30 -13.30 -2.48
N VAL A 156 0.03 -13.58 -2.18
CA VAL A 156 -0.77 -12.77 -1.26
C VAL A 156 -0.18 -12.78 0.15
N GLN A 157 0.39 -13.92 0.60
CA GLN A 157 1.12 -14.02 1.87
C GLN A 157 2.33 -13.07 1.89
N GLU A 158 3.15 -13.07 0.84
CA GLU A 158 4.33 -12.19 0.74
C GLU A 158 3.92 -10.72 0.72
N VAL A 159 2.84 -10.39 0.01
CA VAL A 159 2.27 -9.04 -0.02
C VAL A 159 1.76 -8.63 1.35
N ALA A 160 1.04 -9.50 2.07
CA ALA A 160 0.57 -9.24 3.43
C ALA A 160 1.76 -9.03 4.40
N PHE A 161 2.81 -9.86 4.29
CA PHE A 161 4.05 -9.67 5.03
C PHE A 161 4.71 -8.33 4.71
N SER A 162 4.75 -7.91 3.45
CA SER A 162 5.38 -6.66 3.02
C SER A 162 4.72 -5.40 3.62
N ARG A 163 3.49 -5.51 4.11
CA ARG A 163 2.79 -4.43 4.82
C ARG A 163 3.29 -4.24 6.25
N ASN A 164 3.87 -5.26 6.87
CA ASN A 164 4.34 -5.24 8.27
C ASN A 164 5.68 -4.54 8.47
N VAL A 165 5.98 -3.48 7.70
CA VAL A 165 7.26 -2.75 7.74
C VAL A 165 7.67 -2.38 9.17
N ASN A 166 6.74 -1.82 9.96
CA ASN A 166 7.02 -1.45 11.35
C ASN A 166 7.36 -2.68 12.21
N GLY A 167 6.63 -3.79 12.04
CA GLY A 167 6.90 -5.04 12.73
C GLY A 167 8.29 -5.58 12.38
N VAL A 168 8.62 -5.61 11.07
CA VAL A 168 9.93 -6.07 10.57
C VAL A 168 11.07 -5.28 11.21
N LEU A 169 10.96 -3.95 11.29
CA LEU A 169 12.00 -3.11 11.88
C LEU A 169 12.06 -3.24 13.41
N VAL A 170 10.90 -3.25 14.08
CA VAL A 170 10.83 -3.40 15.54
C VAL A 170 11.38 -4.75 15.99
N TRP A 171 11.15 -5.83 15.25
CA TRP A 171 11.73 -7.13 15.55
C TRP A 171 13.24 -7.14 15.34
N GLN A 172 13.74 -6.66 14.22
CA GLN A 172 15.16 -6.69 13.91
C GLN A 172 16.02 -5.83 14.86
N PHE A 173 15.53 -4.65 15.25
CA PHE A 173 16.31 -3.69 16.06
C PHE A 173 16.01 -3.73 17.56
N ASP A 174 14.78 -4.12 17.96
CA ASP A 174 14.35 -4.09 19.36
C ASP A 174 13.94 -5.46 19.91
N ARG A 175 13.87 -6.51 19.07
CA ARG A 175 13.39 -7.85 19.42
C ARG A 175 12.01 -7.83 20.09
N ARG A 176 11.11 -6.96 19.63
CA ARG A 176 9.75 -6.83 20.13
C ARG A 176 8.74 -7.28 19.08
N LYS A 177 7.68 -7.92 19.50
CA LYS A 177 6.52 -8.27 18.69
C LYS A 177 5.45 -7.19 18.83
N LEU A 178 4.81 -6.84 17.74
CA LEU A 178 3.64 -5.97 17.75
C LEU A 178 2.39 -6.83 17.89
N HIS A 179 1.39 -6.28 18.58
CA HIS A 179 0.14 -6.97 18.89
C HIS A 179 -1.06 -6.16 18.39
N ARG A 180 -2.23 -6.79 18.33
CA ARG A 180 -3.50 -6.12 18.09
C ARG A 180 -3.83 -5.21 19.27
N VAL A 181 -4.34 -4.02 18.97
CA VAL A 181 -4.58 -2.95 19.95
C VAL A 181 -5.92 -2.24 19.71
N GLY A 182 -6.87 -2.92 19.08
CA GLY A 182 -8.21 -2.38 18.80
C GLY A 182 -8.16 -1.19 17.84
N GLY A 183 -8.80 -0.09 18.25
CA GLY A 183 -8.82 1.17 17.50
C GLY A 183 -7.58 2.05 17.69
N ALA A 184 -6.41 1.46 17.94
CA ALA A 184 -5.15 2.16 18.19
C ALA A 184 -4.02 1.68 17.27
N LEU A 185 -2.89 2.40 17.26
CA LEU A 185 -1.67 2.05 16.53
C LEU A 185 -0.52 1.78 17.51
N ASN A 186 0.28 0.74 17.23
CA ASN A 186 1.60 0.58 17.82
C ASN A 186 2.57 1.57 17.14
N TYR A 187 3.10 2.51 17.89
CA TYR A 187 3.99 3.53 17.39
C TYR A 187 5.24 3.64 18.25
N GLY A 188 6.34 3.10 17.78
CA GLY A 188 7.53 2.91 18.60
C GLY A 188 7.22 1.99 19.79
N ARG A 189 7.40 2.51 21.03
CA ARG A 189 7.04 1.82 22.28
C ARG A 189 5.66 2.20 22.83
N ALA A 190 4.97 3.08 22.14
CA ALA A 190 3.69 3.60 22.58
C ALA A 190 2.53 2.95 21.82
N THR A 191 1.39 2.83 22.48
CA THR A 191 0.09 2.59 21.83
C THR A 191 -0.64 3.93 21.76
N VAL A 192 -1.08 4.33 20.55
CA VAL A 192 -1.71 5.62 20.31
C VAL A 192 -3.12 5.39 19.79
N ARG A 193 -4.12 5.83 20.56
CA ARG A 193 -5.52 5.69 20.18
C ARG A 193 -5.83 6.52 18.93
N CYS A 194 -6.60 5.93 18.00
CA CYS A 194 -6.98 6.54 16.74
C CYS A 194 -8.49 6.57 16.49
N ILE A 195 -9.24 5.62 17.02
CA ILE A 195 -10.70 5.55 16.84
C ILE A 195 -11.38 6.07 18.10
N TRP A 196 -12.24 7.07 17.92
CA TRP A 196 -12.93 7.78 18.98
C TRP A 196 -14.43 7.77 18.76
N PRO A 197 -15.24 7.56 19.85
CA PRO A 197 -16.68 7.64 19.75
C PRO A 197 -17.12 9.09 19.53
N LEU A 198 -18.19 9.26 18.75
CA LEU A 198 -18.96 10.48 18.59
C LEU A 198 -20.35 10.26 19.14
N ALA A 199 -21.15 11.31 19.25
CA ALA A 199 -22.55 11.22 19.68
C ALA A 199 -23.40 10.31 18.74
N ASP A 200 -23.04 10.26 17.46
CA ASP A 200 -23.76 9.54 16.40
C ASP A 200 -22.88 8.64 15.51
N GLY A 201 -21.71 8.21 16.01
CA GLY A 201 -20.81 7.36 15.26
C GLY A 201 -19.38 7.34 15.79
N PHE A 202 -18.41 7.41 14.87
CA PHE A 202 -16.98 7.37 15.20
C PHE A 202 -16.19 8.36 14.33
N CYS A 203 -15.03 8.79 14.85
CA CYS A 203 -14.01 9.45 14.05
C CYS A 203 -12.63 8.80 14.22
N PHE A 204 -11.82 8.93 13.17
CA PHE A 204 -10.39 8.72 13.21
C PHE A 204 -9.71 10.04 13.59
N HIS A 205 -8.89 10.01 14.63
CA HIS A 205 -8.05 11.14 15.04
C HIS A 205 -6.78 10.66 15.73
N THR A 206 -5.67 11.34 15.50
CA THR A 206 -4.43 11.14 16.23
C THR A 206 -3.65 12.45 16.36
N LEU A 207 -3.06 12.69 17.53
CA LEU A 207 -2.12 13.79 17.73
C LEU A 207 -0.83 13.52 16.95
N MET A 208 -0.41 14.47 16.12
CA MET A 208 0.76 14.30 15.25
C MET A 208 2.01 14.94 15.87
N THR A 209 3.15 14.27 15.66
CA THR A 209 4.45 14.67 16.22
C THR A 209 4.98 15.98 15.63
N GLY A 210 5.49 16.86 16.50
CA GLY A 210 6.30 18.01 16.17
C GLY A 210 5.63 19.07 15.32
N ARG A 211 6.44 19.85 14.60
CA ARG A 211 5.95 20.98 13.78
C ARG A 211 4.90 20.62 12.75
N PHE A 212 4.92 19.37 12.28
CA PHE A 212 3.93 18.89 11.32
C PHE A 212 2.52 18.85 11.91
N GLY A 213 2.38 18.36 13.15
CA GLY A 213 1.09 18.24 13.83
C GLY A 213 0.68 19.46 14.65
N ALA A 214 1.61 20.35 14.97
CA ALA A 214 1.40 21.42 15.92
C ALA A 214 0.14 22.28 15.65
N PRO A 215 -0.16 22.74 14.43
CA PRO A 215 -1.37 23.54 14.18
C PRO A 215 -2.66 22.77 14.46
N ALA A 216 -2.74 21.50 14.02
CA ALA A 216 -3.93 20.69 14.18
C ALA A 216 -4.16 20.29 15.66
N ASN A 217 -3.08 19.96 16.38
CA ASN A 217 -3.15 19.65 17.80
C ASN A 217 -3.56 20.86 18.64
N GLN A 218 -3.03 22.05 18.31
CA GLN A 218 -3.42 23.29 18.99
C GLN A 218 -4.91 23.60 18.74
N ALA A 219 -5.37 23.49 17.49
CA ALA A 219 -6.77 23.72 17.15
C ALA A 219 -7.73 22.79 17.90
N LEU A 220 -7.33 21.53 18.15
CA LEU A 220 -8.12 20.62 18.99
C LEU A 220 -8.13 21.09 20.44
N SER A 221 -6.99 21.47 21.02
CA SER A 221 -6.91 22.01 22.37
C SER A 221 -7.80 23.23 22.56
N ASP A 222 -7.75 24.16 21.60
CA ASP A 222 -8.59 25.37 21.63
C ASP A 222 -10.09 25.03 21.56
N TRP A 223 -10.47 24.03 20.77
CA TRP A 223 -11.86 23.60 20.65
C TRP A 223 -12.38 22.90 21.91
N ILE A 224 -11.53 22.15 22.62
CA ILE A 224 -11.86 21.58 23.94
C ILE A 224 -12.09 22.71 24.96
N ASP A 225 -11.28 23.78 24.97
CA ASP A 225 -11.45 24.95 25.83
C ASP A 225 -12.75 25.69 25.52
N GLU A 226 -13.05 25.94 24.25
CA GLU A 226 -14.31 26.57 23.82
C GLU A 226 -15.54 25.76 24.25
N ALA A 227 -15.42 24.45 24.33
CA ALA A 227 -16.49 23.57 24.81
C ALA A 227 -16.68 23.59 26.35
N GLY A 228 -15.80 24.31 27.08
CA GLY A 228 -15.85 24.40 28.55
C GLY A 228 -15.48 23.09 29.28
N LEU A 229 -14.79 22.18 28.61
CA LEU A 229 -14.36 20.91 29.16
C LEU A 229 -12.98 20.99 29.82
N SER A 230 -12.67 20.04 30.71
CA SER A 230 -11.32 19.92 31.26
C SER A 230 -10.30 19.65 30.16
N ASN A 231 -9.26 20.48 30.08
CA ASN A 231 -8.28 20.42 28.99
C ASN A 231 -6.85 20.30 29.50
N PRO A 232 -6.32 19.07 29.66
CA PRO A 232 -4.93 18.85 30.05
C PRO A 232 -3.93 19.12 28.89
N LEU A 233 -4.43 19.41 27.68
CA LEU A 233 -3.62 19.76 26.51
C LEU A 233 -3.25 21.25 26.45
N ARG A 234 -3.80 22.07 27.36
CA ARG A 234 -3.57 23.52 27.40
C ARG A 234 -2.10 23.83 27.69
N GLY A 235 -1.51 24.71 26.88
CA GLY A 235 -0.14 25.18 27.08
C GLY A 235 0.96 24.20 26.64
N VAL A 236 0.62 23.12 25.98
CA VAL A 236 1.59 22.17 25.42
C VAL A 236 2.36 22.81 24.28
N ASP A 237 3.70 22.73 24.31
CA ASP A 237 4.53 23.07 23.15
C ASP A 237 4.49 21.93 22.12
N TRP A 238 3.55 22.04 21.20
CA TRP A 238 3.31 21.07 20.15
C TRP A 238 4.49 20.92 19.17
N THR A 239 5.36 21.91 19.07
CA THR A 239 6.54 21.84 18.19
C THR A 239 7.58 20.84 18.70
N ARG A 240 7.58 20.57 20.01
CA ARG A 240 8.45 19.61 20.69
C ARG A 240 7.74 18.30 21.04
N TYR A 241 6.44 18.23 20.86
CA TYR A 241 5.66 17.03 21.14
C TYR A 241 6.12 15.85 20.27
N ASN A 242 6.30 14.70 20.92
CA ASN A 242 6.56 13.43 20.23
C ASN A 242 5.69 12.34 20.84
N ARG A 243 4.80 11.79 20.01
CA ARG A 243 3.84 10.77 20.43
C ARG A 243 4.48 9.45 20.89
N SER A 244 5.70 9.13 20.42
CA SER A 244 6.41 7.90 20.79
C SER A 244 7.06 7.97 22.17
N THR A 245 7.36 9.18 22.68
CA THR A 245 8.06 9.41 23.94
C THR A 245 7.18 10.03 25.04
N LEU A 246 5.90 10.30 24.74
CA LEU A 246 4.97 10.83 25.74
C LEU A 246 4.78 9.82 26.88
N ASP A 247 4.88 10.34 28.11
CA ASP A 247 4.65 9.56 29.32
C ASP A 247 3.30 8.84 29.28
N PRO A 248 3.22 7.53 29.66
CA PRO A 248 2.00 6.76 29.59
C PRO A 248 0.84 7.30 30.46
N GLN A 249 1.14 7.93 31.61
CA GLN A 249 0.10 8.50 32.47
C GLN A 249 -0.49 9.76 31.83
N THR A 250 0.37 10.68 31.38
CA THR A 250 -0.02 11.89 30.63
C THR A 250 -0.84 11.54 29.40
N ARG A 251 -0.43 10.47 28.68
CA ARG A 251 -1.19 9.98 27.52
C ARG A 251 -2.62 9.59 27.90
N ARG A 252 -2.81 8.79 28.94
CA ARG A 252 -4.14 8.38 29.41
C ARG A 252 -5.01 9.58 29.77
N GLU A 253 -4.43 10.56 30.46
CA GLU A 253 -5.15 11.77 30.85
C GLU A 253 -5.61 12.58 29.61
N TRP A 254 -4.72 12.72 28.61
CA TRP A 254 -5.09 13.37 27.35
C TRP A 254 -6.14 12.60 26.57
N GLU A 255 -5.99 11.29 26.47
CA GLU A 255 -6.95 10.42 25.78
C GLU A 255 -8.34 10.48 26.42
N GLN A 256 -8.44 10.53 27.75
CA GLN A 256 -9.70 10.70 28.47
C GLN A 256 -10.36 12.06 28.15
N ALA A 257 -9.60 13.15 28.14
CA ALA A 257 -10.13 14.46 27.80
C ALA A 257 -10.59 14.55 26.33
N ILE A 258 -9.81 13.98 25.41
CA ILE A 258 -10.16 13.91 23.98
C ILE A 258 -11.42 13.07 23.78
N GLU A 259 -11.55 11.92 24.47
CA GLU A 259 -12.75 11.08 24.39
C GLU A 259 -13.99 11.80 24.93
N ALA A 260 -13.87 12.46 26.10
CA ALA A 260 -14.96 13.23 26.68
C ALA A 260 -15.44 14.33 25.73
N PHE A 261 -14.50 14.98 25.02
CA PHE A 261 -14.83 15.99 24.01
C PHE A 261 -15.51 15.37 22.78
N PHE A 262 -14.90 14.36 22.14
CA PHE A 262 -15.43 13.79 20.91
C PHE A 262 -16.80 13.12 21.14
N SER A 263 -17.04 12.52 22.30
CA SER A 263 -18.35 11.92 22.65
C SER A 263 -19.51 12.93 22.67
N THR A 264 -19.21 14.25 22.78
CA THR A 264 -20.22 15.32 22.69
C THR A 264 -20.38 15.88 21.27
N ARG A 265 -19.59 15.45 20.30
CA ARG A 265 -19.61 15.96 18.92
C ARG A 265 -20.33 14.99 17.99
N THR A 266 -21.01 15.57 16.99
CA THR A 266 -21.63 14.80 15.91
C THR A 266 -20.67 14.62 14.74
N ARG A 267 -20.98 13.63 13.87
CA ARG A 267 -20.27 13.44 12.60
C ARG A 267 -20.28 14.67 11.71
N GLU A 268 -21.39 15.43 11.72
CA GLU A 268 -21.51 16.68 10.97
C GLU A 268 -20.58 17.77 11.50
N GLU A 269 -20.52 17.97 12.82
CA GLU A 269 -19.59 18.93 13.46
C GLU A 269 -18.13 18.60 13.14
N ILE A 270 -17.75 17.33 13.17
CA ILE A 270 -16.38 16.90 12.77
C ILE A 270 -16.11 17.22 11.31
N SER A 271 -17.07 16.93 10.43
CA SER A 271 -16.91 17.15 8.97
C SER A 271 -16.91 18.61 8.55
N THR A 272 -17.51 19.49 9.34
CA THR A 272 -17.64 20.93 9.06
C THR A 272 -16.71 21.76 9.93
N ASP A 273 -16.97 21.85 11.23
CA ASP A 273 -16.22 22.68 12.16
C ASP A 273 -14.81 22.15 12.42
N GLY A 274 -14.66 20.85 12.56
CA GLY A 274 -13.35 20.19 12.72
C GLY A 274 -12.44 20.49 11.53
N ARG A 275 -12.98 20.35 10.31
CA ARG A 275 -12.25 20.67 9.07
C ARG A 275 -11.91 22.16 8.96
N ARG A 276 -12.86 23.05 9.22
CA ARG A 276 -12.65 24.49 9.18
C ARG A 276 -11.53 24.94 10.14
N ARG A 277 -11.40 24.27 11.28
CA ARG A 277 -10.34 24.50 12.28
C ARG A 277 -9.00 23.88 11.89
N GLY A 278 -8.98 23.02 10.88
CA GLY A 278 -7.77 22.29 10.46
C GLY A 278 -7.37 21.16 11.40
N ILE A 279 -8.31 20.59 12.15
CA ILE A 279 -8.06 19.47 13.04
C ILE A 279 -7.89 18.18 12.23
N ASN A 280 -6.94 17.34 12.62
CA ASN A 280 -6.79 16.01 12.05
C ASN A 280 -7.84 15.03 12.61
N ALA A 281 -9.09 15.30 12.35
CA ALA A 281 -10.20 14.42 12.71
C ALA A 281 -11.06 14.14 11.48
N THR A 282 -11.37 12.86 11.26
CA THR A 282 -12.09 12.41 10.07
C THR A 282 -13.20 11.45 10.48
N VAL A 283 -14.40 11.67 10.01
CA VAL A 283 -15.53 10.76 10.27
C VAL A 283 -15.25 9.37 9.72
N VAL A 284 -15.58 8.35 10.49
CA VAL A 284 -15.63 6.96 10.02
C VAL A 284 -16.92 6.77 9.24
N ALA A 285 -16.82 6.81 7.91
CA ALA A 285 -17.95 6.76 7.01
C ALA A 285 -18.53 5.35 6.86
N GLU A 286 -19.84 5.25 6.70
CA GLU A 286 -20.52 4.04 6.21
C GLU A 286 -20.46 4.00 4.67
N PRO A 287 -20.64 2.83 4.02
CA PRO A 287 -20.68 2.75 2.56
C PRO A 287 -21.73 3.65 1.89
N SER A 288 -22.85 3.91 2.56
CA SER A 288 -23.88 4.86 2.11
C SER A 288 -23.39 6.32 2.11
N ASP A 289 -22.56 6.71 3.07
CA ASP A 289 -21.98 8.06 3.12
C ASP A 289 -21.01 8.29 1.96
N VAL A 290 -20.24 7.25 1.61
CA VAL A 290 -19.32 7.28 0.45
C VAL A 290 -20.08 7.55 -0.85
N LEU A 291 -21.25 6.95 -1.02
CA LEU A 291 -22.12 7.19 -2.19
C LEU A 291 -22.66 8.63 -2.22
N ALA A 292 -22.87 9.27 -1.07
CA ALA A 292 -23.35 10.64 -0.96
C ALA A 292 -22.23 11.70 -1.04
N ASP A 293 -20.95 11.27 -1.03
CA ASP A 293 -19.81 12.17 -0.89
C ASP A 293 -19.67 13.15 -2.06
N SER A 294 -19.67 14.45 -1.73
CA SER A 294 -19.61 15.56 -2.68
C SER A 294 -18.25 15.68 -3.37
N HIS A 295 -17.17 15.25 -2.70
CA HIS A 295 -15.83 15.29 -3.26
C HIS A 295 -15.66 14.26 -4.39
N LEU A 296 -16.09 13.01 -4.16
CA LEU A 296 -16.08 11.96 -5.18
C LEU A 296 -16.97 12.34 -6.38
N LYS A 297 -18.12 12.97 -6.11
CA LYS A 297 -19.00 13.51 -7.17
C LYS A 297 -18.30 14.59 -7.99
N ALA A 298 -17.69 15.59 -7.33
CA ALA A 298 -16.98 16.68 -8.00
C ALA A 298 -15.78 16.19 -8.84
N ARG A 299 -15.16 15.09 -8.44
CA ARG A 299 -14.06 14.46 -9.18
C ARG A 299 -14.52 13.53 -10.29
N ASN A 300 -15.83 13.39 -10.55
CA ASN A 300 -16.39 12.46 -11.53
C ASN A 300 -15.91 11.01 -11.30
N PHE A 301 -15.89 10.58 -10.03
CA PHE A 301 -15.35 9.29 -9.63
C PHE A 301 -16.28 8.12 -10.01
N TRP A 302 -17.56 8.38 -10.18
CA TRP A 302 -18.58 7.36 -10.40
C TRP A 302 -18.80 7.04 -11.89
N THR A 303 -19.14 5.79 -12.18
CA THR A 303 -19.71 5.34 -13.46
C THR A 303 -20.95 4.48 -13.18
N SER A 304 -21.72 4.14 -14.20
CA SER A 304 -22.88 3.27 -14.04
C SER A 304 -22.61 1.87 -14.59
N ASP A 305 -23.21 0.86 -13.95
CA ASP A 305 -23.30 -0.49 -14.50
C ASP A 305 -24.39 -0.58 -15.57
N ALA A 306 -24.60 -1.78 -16.14
CA ALA A 306 -25.62 -2.03 -17.18
C ALA A 306 -27.07 -1.75 -16.70
N ASN A 307 -27.32 -1.72 -15.39
CA ASN A 307 -28.60 -1.45 -14.77
C ASN A 307 -28.73 0.02 -14.30
N GLY A 308 -27.78 0.89 -14.67
CA GLY A 308 -27.77 2.29 -14.29
C GLY A 308 -27.32 2.57 -12.84
N LYS A 309 -26.87 1.53 -12.09
CA LYS A 309 -26.40 1.66 -10.72
C LYS A 309 -24.94 2.16 -10.68
N ARG A 310 -24.65 3.07 -9.75
CA ARG A 310 -23.30 3.65 -9.58
C ARG A 310 -22.31 2.61 -9.11
N LYS A 311 -21.10 2.71 -9.64
CA LYS A 311 -19.93 1.96 -9.18
C LYS A 311 -18.65 2.81 -9.30
N PRO A 312 -17.60 2.52 -8.53
CA PRO A 312 -16.30 3.17 -8.70
C PRO A 312 -15.76 3.00 -10.13
N SER A 313 -15.25 4.07 -10.74
CA SER A 313 -14.89 4.07 -12.17
C SER A 313 -13.41 3.81 -12.45
N ARG A 314 -12.53 4.50 -11.71
CA ARG A 314 -11.08 4.53 -11.99
C ARG A 314 -10.27 4.45 -10.71
N PHE A 315 -9.03 4.01 -10.82
CA PHE A 315 -8.06 4.02 -9.72
C PHE A 315 -7.27 5.33 -9.64
N VAL A 316 -6.97 5.92 -10.79
CA VAL A 316 -6.27 7.20 -10.91
C VAL A 316 -6.88 8.04 -12.02
N SER A 317 -6.71 9.35 -11.95
CA SER A 317 -7.03 10.26 -13.05
C SER A 317 -5.78 10.47 -13.90
N MET A 318 -5.88 10.30 -15.23
CA MET A 318 -4.77 10.47 -16.16
C MET A 318 -5.14 11.49 -17.23
N LYS A 319 -4.38 12.59 -17.29
CA LYS A 319 -4.57 13.65 -18.28
C LYS A 319 -3.41 13.65 -19.27
N GLU A 320 -3.71 13.35 -20.53
CA GLU A 320 -2.73 13.36 -21.64
C GLU A 320 -2.20 14.75 -21.91
N GLY A 321 -0.93 14.85 -22.25
CA GLY A 321 -0.27 16.07 -22.68
C GLY A 321 -0.73 16.52 -24.07
N SER A 322 -0.64 17.81 -24.32
CA SER A 322 -1.09 18.43 -25.58
C SER A 322 -0.15 18.24 -26.76
N GLN A 323 1.15 18.00 -26.48
CA GLN A 323 2.21 17.92 -27.50
C GLN A 323 2.97 16.60 -27.40
N PRO A 324 3.50 16.07 -28.52
CA PRO A 324 4.38 14.92 -28.50
C PRO A 324 5.74 15.26 -27.85
N ALA A 325 6.40 14.24 -27.30
CA ALA A 325 7.73 14.33 -26.76
C ALA A 325 8.72 14.83 -27.80
N GLN A 326 9.63 15.67 -27.35
CA GLN A 326 10.82 16.06 -28.11
C GLN A 326 12.03 15.28 -27.59
N PRO A 327 13.11 15.15 -28.37
CA PRO A 327 14.35 14.58 -27.86
C PRO A 327 14.77 15.28 -26.56
N THR A 328 15.16 14.50 -25.56
CA THR A 328 15.60 15.04 -24.27
C THR A 328 16.81 15.93 -24.45
N ARG A 329 16.81 17.12 -23.83
CA ARG A 329 17.89 18.08 -23.90
C ARG A 329 19.16 17.62 -23.16
N ASN A 330 18.99 16.75 -22.17
CA ASN A 330 20.08 16.18 -21.41
C ASN A 330 20.04 14.63 -21.54
N ASN A 331 21.03 14.08 -22.26
CA ASN A 331 21.20 12.67 -22.53
C ASN A 331 22.22 11.99 -21.60
N ALA A 332 22.69 12.66 -20.55
CA ALA A 332 23.57 12.06 -19.56
C ALA A 332 22.94 10.80 -18.99
N ARG A 333 23.72 9.73 -18.90
CA ARG A 333 23.24 8.44 -18.38
C ARG A 333 24.01 8.05 -17.13
N LEU A 334 23.28 7.48 -16.19
CA LEU A 334 23.84 6.75 -15.08
C LEU A 334 24.13 5.30 -15.52
N PRO A 335 25.01 4.57 -14.82
CA PRO A 335 25.19 3.16 -15.10
C PRO A 335 23.85 2.41 -15.09
N GLU A 336 23.56 1.68 -16.17
CA GLU A 336 22.30 0.94 -16.29
C GLU A 336 22.15 -0.09 -15.17
N ARG A 337 20.94 -0.22 -14.69
CA ARG A 337 20.55 -1.17 -13.63
C ARG A 337 19.65 -2.25 -14.21
N PRO A 338 19.79 -3.50 -13.77
CA PRO A 338 18.88 -4.54 -14.22
C PRO A 338 17.46 -4.30 -13.69
N GLY A 339 16.48 -4.63 -14.50
CA GLY A 339 15.06 -4.54 -14.15
C GLY A 339 14.19 -4.25 -15.36
N PRO A 340 12.90 -4.55 -15.27
CA PRO A 340 11.96 -4.35 -16.38
C PRO A 340 11.75 -2.87 -16.74
N LEU A 341 12.08 -1.94 -15.84
CA LEU A 341 11.97 -0.49 -16.04
C LEU A 341 13.34 0.19 -16.23
N LYS A 342 14.38 -0.57 -16.61
CA LYS A 342 15.74 -0.04 -16.83
C LYS A 342 15.75 1.11 -17.82
N GLY A 343 16.63 2.09 -17.54
CA GLY A 343 16.84 3.25 -18.40
C GLY A 343 15.80 4.36 -18.26
N LEU A 344 14.74 4.18 -17.46
CA LEU A 344 13.80 5.25 -17.11
C LEU A 344 14.35 6.10 -15.97
N ARG A 345 14.24 7.42 -16.10
CA ARG A 345 14.87 8.42 -15.24
C ARG A 345 13.79 9.16 -14.44
N VAL A 346 13.89 9.07 -13.11
CA VAL A 346 12.87 9.59 -12.19
C VAL A 346 13.48 10.66 -11.28
N LEU A 347 12.86 11.83 -11.26
CA LEU A 347 13.13 12.87 -10.28
C LEU A 347 12.06 12.80 -9.18
N ASP A 348 12.52 12.47 -7.98
CA ASP A 348 11.68 12.16 -6.81
C ASP A 348 11.66 13.34 -5.83
N PHE A 349 10.56 14.11 -5.81
CA PHE A 349 10.29 15.16 -4.82
C PHE A 349 9.45 14.66 -3.64
N SER A 350 9.22 13.35 -3.53
CA SER A 350 8.31 12.81 -2.55
C SER A 350 8.79 12.96 -1.11
N TRP A 351 7.84 12.97 -0.19
CA TRP A 351 8.04 13.11 1.23
C TRP A 351 7.19 12.09 1.99
N ALA A 352 7.59 11.67 3.18
CA ALA A 352 6.92 10.65 4.00
C ALA A 352 6.83 9.27 3.31
N LEU A 353 5.62 8.72 3.06
CA LEU A 353 5.42 7.32 2.70
C LEU A 353 5.04 7.10 1.23
N VAL A 354 3.85 7.52 0.81
CA VAL A 354 3.24 7.12 -0.49
C VAL A 354 4.20 7.33 -1.67
N GLY A 355 4.69 8.56 -1.84
CA GLY A 355 5.60 8.84 -2.96
C GLY A 355 6.96 8.15 -2.81
N SER A 356 7.48 8.06 -1.57
CA SER A 356 8.76 7.39 -1.30
C SER A 356 8.69 5.90 -1.60
N ILE A 357 7.60 5.21 -1.25
CA ILE A 357 7.40 3.79 -1.59
C ILE A 357 7.15 3.64 -3.10
N THR A 358 6.42 4.56 -3.74
CA THR A 358 6.23 4.54 -5.21
C THR A 358 7.58 4.56 -5.93
N THR A 359 8.46 5.50 -5.56
CA THR A 359 9.77 5.61 -6.20
C THR A 359 10.74 4.51 -5.77
N LYS A 360 10.57 3.92 -4.54
CA LYS A 360 11.24 2.67 -4.18
C LYS A 360 10.85 1.54 -5.14
N VAL A 361 9.55 1.30 -5.35
CA VAL A 361 9.06 0.25 -6.26
C VAL A 361 9.62 0.46 -7.67
N LEU A 362 9.55 1.67 -8.21
CA LEU A 362 10.11 1.99 -9.53
C LEU A 362 11.63 1.76 -9.58
N GLY A 363 12.36 2.16 -8.53
CA GLY A 363 13.80 1.96 -8.42
C GLY A 363 14.21 0.49 -8.27
N ASP A 364 13.49 -0.27 -7.44
CA ASP A 364 13.69 -1.72 -7.27
C ASP A 364 13.43 -2.47 -8.59
N LEU A 365 12.53 -1.94 -9.44
CA LEU A 365 12.24 -2.46 -10.78
C LEU A 365 13.18 -1.93 -11.88
N GLY A 366 14.23 -1.17 -11.53
CA GLY A 366 15.31 -0.79 -12.44
C GLY A 366 15.36 0.68 -12.88
N CYS A 367 14.43 1.55 -12.46
CA CYS A 367 14.52 2.98 -12.75
C CYS A 367 15.73 3.63 -12.06
N ASP A 368 16.28 4.67 -12.70
CA ASP A 368 17.26 5.56 -12.08
C ASP A 368 16.54 6.65 -11.29
N ILE A 369 16.59 6.58 -9.96
CA ILE A 369 15.88 7.49 -9.07
C ILE A 369 16.84 8.50 -8.45
N ILE A 370 16.54 9.81 -8.60
CA ILE A 370 17.17 10.89 -7.86
C ILE A 370 16.16 11.52 -6.92
N LYS A 371 16.33 11.26 -5.61
CA LYS A 371 15.51 11.87 -4.56
C LYS A 371 16.07 13.25 -4.22
N VAL A 372 15.24 14.28 -4.41
CA VAL A 372 15.55 15.66 -4.02
C VAL A 372 15.04 15.89 -2.59
N GLU A 373 15.93 16.25 -1.70
CA GLU A 373 15.63 16.48 -0.29
C GLU A 373 16.44 17.65 0.27
N THR A 374 16.17 18.12 1.48
CA THR A 374 16.93 19.18 2.13
C THR A 374 17.05 18.94 3.62
N ARG A 375 18.19 19.29 4.23
CA ARG A 375 18.41 19.19 5.67
C ARG A 375 17.54 20.17 6.47
N SER A 376 17.09 21.27 5.86
CA SER A 376 16.21 22.24 6.50
C SER A 376 14.76 21.72 6.67
N ARG A 377 14.35 20.75 5.84
CA ARG A 377 13.06 20.05 5.92
C ARG A 377 13.24 18.58 5.54
N PRO A 378 13.88 17.77 6.39
CA PRO A 378 14.12 16.38 6.07
C PRO A 378 12.81 15.58 5.96
N CYS A 379 12.85 14.49 5.23
CA CYS A 379 11.73 13.56 5.11
C CYS A 379 11.27 13.09 6.52
N LEU A 380 9.96 12.91 6.73
CA LEU A 380 9.42 12.45 8.01
C LEU A 380 10.10 11.14 8.48
N SER A 381 10.34 10.23 7.56
CA SER A 381 11.02 8.97 7.86
C SER A 381 12.49 9.12 8.28
N ARG A 382 13.10 10.31 8.10
CA ARG A 382 14.46 10.65 8.60
C ARG A 382 14.47 11.29 9.99
N ILE A 383 13.32 11.71 10.50
CA ILE A 383 13.23 12.37 11.83
C ILE A 383 12.48 11.53 12.87
N ASP A 384 11.76 10.50 12.42
CA ASP A 384 10.95 9.69 13.31
C ASP A 384 11.78 8.61 14.01
N VAL A 385 11.64 8.51 15.33
CA VAL A 385 12.37 7.57 16.18
C VAL A 385 11.42 6.48 16.64
N GLN A 386 11.36 5.37 15.90
CA GLN A 386 10.47 4.25 16.21
C GLN A 386 11.18 3.06 16.87
N VAL A 387 12.48 2.94 16.67
CA VAL A 387 13.33 1.87 17.22
C VAL A 387 14.57 2.42 17.89
N ASN A 388 15.17 1.65 18.79
CA ASN A 388 16.32 2.07 19.61
C ASN A 388 17.58 2.44 18.81
N ALA A 389 17.76 1.87 17.61
CA ALA A 389 18.90 2.19 16.74
C ALA A 389 18.89 3.64 16.24
N SER A 390 17.73 4.33 16.29
CA SER A 390 17.58 5.68 15.77
C SER A 390 17.96 6.74 16.80
N ARG A 391 18.94 7.61 16.49
CA ARG A 391 19.32 8.74 17.34
C ARG A 391 18.54 9.99 16.94
N ALA A 392 18.15 10.80 17.92
CA ALA A 392 17.36 12.00 17.67
C ALA A 392 18.13 13.09 16.90
N ASP A 393 19.44 13.10 16.99
CA ASP A 393 20.38 14.08 16.41
C ASP A 393 20.90 13.70 15.01
N SER A 394 20.51 12.54 14.50
CA SER A 394 20.94 12.06 13.17
C SER A 394 19.77 11.92 12.21
N PHE A 395 19.99 12.20 10.91
CA PHE A 395 19.01 11.97 9.83
C PHE A 395 19.28 10.66 9.06
N ASP A 396 20.44 10.06 9.25
CA ASP A 396 20.93 8.97 8.39
C ASP A 396 20.93 7.60 9.09
N ASP A 397 20.62 7.54 10.38
CA ASP A 397 20.50 6.31 11.16
C ASP A 397 19.04 5.89 11.41
N LYS A 398 18.17 6.09 10.45
CA LYS A 398 16.75 5.76 10.54
C LYS A 398 16.43 4.51 9.74
N PRO A 399 16.21 3.35 10.40
CA PRO A 399 15.84 2.12 9.72
C PRO A 399 14.62 2.27 8.84
N TRP A 400 13.66 3.10 9.26
CA TRP A 400 12.45 3.36 8.51
C TRP A 400 12.75 4.07 7.18
N PHE A 401 13.60 5.11 7.18
CA PHE A 401 14.03 5.75 5.94
C PHE A 401 14.82 4.77 5.06
N ALA A 402 15.77 4.04 5.65
CA ALA A 402 16.59 3.08 4.93
C ALA A 402 15.75 2.00 4.23
N HIS A 403 14.70 1.52 4.91
CA HIS A 403 13.78 0.51 4.36
C HIS A 403 12.92 1.04 3.21
N LEU A 404 12.42 2.29 3.31
CA LEU A 404 11.47 2.88 2.36
C LEU A 404 12.12 3.57 1.15
N ASN A 405 13.46 3.67 1.13
CA ASN A 405 14.18 4.44 0.10
C ASN A 405 15.33 3.66 -0.54
N THR A 406 15.21 2.32 -0.60
CA THR A 406 16.14 1.49 -1.39
C THR A 406 16.15 1.94 -2.85
N SER A 407 17.24 1.65 -3.56
CA SER A 407 17.39 1.87 -5.00
C SER A 407 17.30 3.34 -5.44
N LYS A 408 17.69 4.27 -4.55
CA LYS A 408 17.70 5.73 -4.84
C LYS A 408 19.08 6.34 -4.67
N ARG A 409 19.31 7.45 -5.39
CA ARG A 409 20.38 8.43 -5.10
C ARG A 409 19.78 9.62 -4.39
N SER A 410 20.49 10.23 -3.44
CA SER A 410 20.06 11.43 -2.72
C SER A 410 20.79 12.65 -3.23
N LEU A 411 20.03 13.68 -3.57
CA LEU A 411 20.46 15.03 -3.88
C LEU A 411 19.93 15.96 -2.79
N ALA A 412 20.80 16.48 -1.94
CA ALA A 412 20.43 17.58 -1.06
C ALA A 412 20.40 18.87 -1.88
N LEU A 413 19.26 19.55 -1.95
CA LEU A 413 19.07 20.75 -2.74
C LEU A 413 18.01 21.67 -2.08
N ASP A 414 18.43 22.89 -1.71
CA ASP A 414 17.48 23.87 -1.19
C ASP A 414 16.80 24.61 -2.34
N LEU A 415 15.60 24.19 -2.69
CA LEU A 415 14.79 24.75 -3.78
C LEU A 415 14.36 26.21 -3.57
N LYS A 416 14.55 26.78 -2.36
CA LYS A 416 14.26 28.18 -2.07
C LYS A 416 15.35 29.13 -2.53
N LEU A 417 16.57 28.62 -2.72
CA LEU A 417 17.70 29.40 -3.18
C LEU A 417 17.68 29.55 -4.71
N PRO A 418 17.81 30.76 -5.27
CA PRO A 418 17.80 30.97 -6.73
C PRO A 418 18.83 30.12 -7.47
N HIS A 419 20.03 29.98 -6.91
CA HIS A 419 21.13 29.20 -7.49
C HIS A 419 20.87 27.68 -7.53
N SER A 420 19.82 27.17 -6.86
CA SER A 420 19.43 25.77 -6.99
C SER A 420 19.02 25.40 -8.42
N ARG A 421 18.61 26.39 -9.22
CA ARG A 421 18.22 26.19 -10.61
C ARG A 421 19.38 25.72 -11.52
N ASP A 422 20.63 26.04 -11.18
CA ASP A 422 21.79 25.55 -11.92
C ASP A 422 21.91 24.01 -11.89
N VAL A 423 21.40 23.40 -10.82
CA VAL A 423 21.34 21.94 -10.64
C VAL A 423 19.97 21.39 -11.06
N LEU A 424 18.89 22.04 -10.66
CA LEU A 424 17.53 21.53 -10.90
C LEU A 424 17.16 21.52 -12.38
N ASP A 425 17.49 22.60 -13.11
CA ASP A 425 17.08 22.74 -14.50
C ASP A 425 17.66 21.67 -15.42
N PRO A 426 18.97 21.33 -15.37
CA PRO A 426 19.50 20.19 -16.10
C PRO A 426 18.86 18.84 -15.73
N LEU A 427 18.44 18.66 -14.45
CA LEU A 427 17.76 17.45 -14.01
C LEU A 427 16.32 17.37 -14.52
N LEU A 428 15.61 18.49 -14.64
CA LEU A 428 14.30 18.54 -15.30
C LEU A 428 14.37 18.20 -16.79
N ASP A 429 15.47 18.57 -17.45
CA ASP A 429 15.74 18.17 -18.84
C ASP A 429 16.16 16.69 -18.96
N TRP A 430 16.73 16.13 -17.89
CA TRP A 430 17.15 14.73 -17.81
C TRP A 430 15.98 13.79 -17.52
N ALA A 431 15.01 14.18 -16.69
CA ALA A 431 13.97 13.33 -16.16
C ALA A 431 12.91 12.92 -17.21
N ASP A 432 12.58 11.62 -17.23
CA ASP A 432 11.41 11.08 -17.95
C ASP A 432 10.14 11.19 -17.11
N ILE A 433 10.29 11.06 -15.79
CA ILE A 433 9.22 10.97 -14.82
C ILE A 433 9.54 11.89 -13.65
N VAL A 434 8.53 12.61 -13.16
CA VAL A 434 8.58 13.43 -11.94
C VAL A 434 7.53 12.92 -10.98
N VAL A 435 7.95 12.56 -9.76
CA VAL A 435 7.04 12.05 -8.71
C VAL A 435 7.03 13.01 -7.54
N GLU A 436 5.82 13.36 -7.06
CA GLU A 436 5.62 14.22 -5.91
C GLU A 436 4.39 13.77 -5.09
N ASN A 437 4.34 14.16 -3.81
CA ASN A 437 3.16 13.94 -2.96
C ASN A 437 2.94 15.09 -1.97
N PHE A 438 3.18 16.31 -2.42
CA PHE A 438 2.90 17.51 -1.65
C PHE A 438 1.41 17.86 -1.65
N SER A 439 1.03 18.77 -0.77
CA SER A 439 -0.30 19.39 -0.83
C SER A 439 -0.50 20.09 -2.17
N PRO A 440 -1.69 20.02 -2.77
CA PRO A 440 -2.00 20.68 -4.04
C PRO A 440 -1.56 22.15 -4.07
N GLY A 441 -1.05 22.57 -5.23
CA GLY A 441 -0.50 23.91 -5.42
C GLY A 441 0.94 24.14 -4.97
N THR A 442 1.55 23.22 -4.22
CA THR A 442 2.96 23.34 -3.79
C THR A 442 3.91 23.32 -4.98
N MET A 443 3.74 22.37 -5.89
CA MET A 443 4.58 22.29 -7.10
C MET A 443 4.42 23.54 -7.98
N ALA A 444 3.22 24.10 -8.08
CA ALA A 444 2.97 25.34 -8.81
C ALA A 444 3.75 26.54 -8.22
N LYS A 445 3.78 26.66 -6.88
CA LYS A 445 4.58 27.70 -6.19
C LYS A 445 6.09 27.59 -6.48
N LEU A 446 6.57 26.38 -6.78
CA LEU A 446 7.96 26.11 -7.15
C LEU A 446 8.21 26.24 -8.68
N GLY A 447 7.17 26.47 -9.48
CA GLY A 447 7.24 26.45 -10.94
C GLY A 447 7.52 25.05 -11.51
N LEU A 448 7.06 24.01 -10.81
CA LEU A 448 7.26 22.59 -11.12
C LEU A 448 5.93 21.84 -11.31
N ASP A 449 4.82 22.56 -11.51
CA ASP A 449 3.54 21.95 -11.86
C ASP A 449 3.59 21.33 -13.28
N TYR A 450 2.64 20.45 -13.58
CA TYR A 450 2.61 19.74 -14.85
C TYR A 450 2.63 20.68 -16.07
N ALA A 451 1.92 21.81 -16.02
CA ALA A 451 1.90 22.77 -17.14
C ALA A 451 3.27 23.41 -17.37
N SER A 452 4.01 23.72 -16.31
CA SER A 452 5.37 24.25 -16.37
C SER A 452 6.36 23.19 -16.87
N LEU A 453 6.28 21.98 -16.35
CA LEU A 453 7.11 20.84 -16.76
C LEU A 453 6.88 20.47 -18.23
N GLN A 454 5.61 20.43 -18.68
CA GLN A 454 5.25 20.10 -20.07
C GLN A 454 5.79 21.11 -21.08
N LYS A 455 5.85 22.41 -20.73
CA LYS A 455 6.47 23.43 -21.61
C LYS A 455 7.95 23.16 -21.84
N ARG A 456 8.63 22.62 -20.82
CA ARG A 456 10.06 22.30 -20.88
C ARG A 456 10.31 20.94 -21.54
N ASN A 457 9.57 19.93 -21.12
CA ASN A 457 9.63 18.55 -21.63
C ASN A 457 8.20 18.07 -21.94
N PRO A 458 7.74 18.17 -23.20
CA PRO A 458 6.37 17.74 -23.57
C PRO A 458 6.09 16.26 -23.32
N GLY A 459 7.13 15.43 -23.26
CA GLY A 459 7.03 14.00 -23.00
C GLY A 459 7.09 13.62 -21.51
N VAL A 460 7.17 14.57 -20.59
CA VAL A 460 7.25 14.28 -19.16
C VAL A 460 6.01 13.58 -18.64
N ILE A 461 6.22 12.59 -17.78
CA ILE A 461 5.17 11.96 -17.01
C ILE A 461 5.26 12.52 -15.58
N MET A 462 4.25 13.24 -15.13
CA MET A 462 4.16 13.71 -13.75
C MET A 462 3.19 12.84 -12.96
N VAL A 463 3.61 12.41 -11.77
CA VAL A 463 2.83 11.55 -10.87
C VAL A 463 2.64 12.27 -9.54
N SER A 464 1.41 12.68 -9.27
CA SER A 464 1.03 13.37 -8.04
C SER A 464 0.20 12.46 -7.16
N GLY A 465 0.67 12.19 -5.93
CA GLY A 465 -0.04 11.40 -4.94
C GLY A 465 -0.50 12.27 -3.77
N SER A 466 -1.78 12.25 -3.41
CA SER A 466 -2.28 12.92 -2.22
C SER A 466 -3.49 12.20 -1.64
N VAL A 467 -3.92 12.56 -0.43
CA VAL A 467 -5.07 11.90 0.20
C VAL A 467 -6.34 12.09 -0.64
N PHE A 468 -6.57 13.29 -1.14
CA PHE A 468 -7.82 13.65 -1.83
C PHE A 468 -7.65 13.92 -3.33
N GLY A 469 -6.46 13.82 -3.88
CA GLY A 469 -6.15 14.19 -5.27
C GLY A 469 -5.96 15.70 -5.44
N GLN A 470 -5.65 16.10 -6.66
CA GLN A 470 -5.27 17.48 -7.00
C GLN A 470 -6.47 18.44 -7.17
N THR A 471 -7.70 17.92 -7.18
CA THR A 471 -8.92 18.69 -7.45
C THR A 471 -10.07 18.27 -6.53
N GLY A 472 -11.12 19.08 -6.49
CA GLY A 472 -12.34 18.84 -5.72
C GLY A 472 -12.35 19.53 -4.35
N PRO A 473 -13.50 19.54 -3.65
CA PRO A 473 -13.70 20.31 -2.43
C PRO A 473 -12.76 19.98 -1.27
N LEU A 474 -12.22 18.73 -1.22
CA LEU A 474 -11.31 18.29 -0.18
C LEU A 474 -9.83 18.36 -0.57
N ALA A 475 -9.49 18.80 -1.79
CA ALA A 475 -8.12 18.75 -2.29
C ALA A 475 -7.09 19.40 -1.35
N GLU A 476 -7.43 20.53 -0.74
CA GLU A 476 -6.58 21.28 0.19
C GLU A 476 -6.76 20.85 1.66
N SER A 477 -7.66 19.87 1.93
CA SER A 477 -7.88 19.39 3.28
C SER A 477 -6.69 18.58 3.78
N TRP A 478 -6.42 18.72 5.06
CA TRP A 478 -5.40 17.94 5.73
C TRP A 478 -5.84 16.46 5.86
N GLY A 479 -4.91 15.54 5.75
CA GLY A 479 -5.20 14.12 5.90
C GLY A 479 -3.94 13.26 5.91
N VAL A 480 -4.10 12.07 6.47
CA VAL A 480 -3.08 11.00 6.53
C VAL A 480 -3.70 9.68 6.07
N ASP A 481 -2.96 8.60 6.11
CA ASP A 481 -3.41 7.25 5.76
C ASP A 481 -4.78 6.88 6.36
N GLY A 482 -4.93 7.03 7.68
CA GLY A 482 -6.19 6.73 8.38
C GLY A 482 -7.38 7.57 7.92
N THR A 483 -7.16 8.76 7.33
CA THR A 483 -8.20 9.58 6.72
C THR A 483 -8.85 8.87 5.53
N GLY A 484 -8.04 8.33 4.62
CA GLY A 484 -8.53 7.58 3.46
C GLY A 484 -9.27 6.30 3.87
N ALA A 485 -8.73 5.57 4.85
CA ALA A 485 -9.35 4.36 5.38
C ALA A 485 -10.69 4.65 6.09
N ALA A 486 -10.77 5.75 6.86
CA ALA A 486 -12.00 6.14 7.55
C ALA A 486 -13.11 6.56 6.58
N LEU A 487 -12.79 7.44 5.62
CA LEU A 487 -13.78 7.95 4.65
C LEU A 487 -14.26 6.91 3.65
N SER A 488 -13.45 5.89 3.33
CA SER A 488 -13.85 4.86 2.35
C SER A 488 -14.87 3.85 2.87
N GLY A 489 -15.22 3.88 4.16
CA GLY A 489 -16.05 2.87 4.82
C GLY A 489 -15.26 1.65 5.33
N ARG A 490 -13.97 1.56 5.03
CA ARG A 490 -13.14 0.42 5.42
C ARG A 490 -13.02 0.27 6.93
N THR A 491 -12.70 1.36 7.62
CA THR A 491 -12.60 1.36 9.09
C THR A 491 -13.94 0.98 9.73
N PHE A 492 -15.07 1.48 9.18
CA PHE A 492 -16.39 1.13 9.67
C PHE A 492 -16.69 -0.37 9.59
N LEU A 493 -16.24 -1.03 8.52
CA LEU A 493 -16.52 -2.46 8.29
C LEU A 493 -15.47 -3.40 8.92
N THR A 494 -14.38 -2.88 9.51
CA THR A 494 -13.35 -3.71 10.15
C THR A 494 -13.66 -3.88 11.64
N GLY A 495 -13.75 -5.13 12.12
CA GLY A 495 -13.97 -5.46 13.51
C GLY A 495 -15.19 -6.34 13.77
N TRP A 496 -15.53 -6.50 15.04
CA TRP A 496 -16.66 -7.32 15.50
C TRP A 496 -17.97 -6.53 15.49
N PRO A 497 -19.13 -7.18 15.21
CA PRO A 497 -20.43 -6.50 15.14
C PRO A 497 -20.82 -5.77 16.44
N ASP A 498 -20.46 -6.31 17.58
CA ASP A 498 -20.78 -5.85 18.94
C ASP A 498 -19.69 -4.97 19.57
N ARG A 499 -18.70 -4.54 18.80
CA ARG A 499 -17.56 -3.71 19.26
C ARG A 499 -17.39 -2.47 18.38
N ASN A 500 -16.57 -1.55 18.87
CA ASN A 500 -16.12 -0.40 18.06
C ASN A 500 -15.32 -0.85 16.85
N PRO A 501 -15.26 -0.04 15.78
CA PRO A 501 -14.35 -0.29 14.66
C PRO A 501 -12.90 -0.42 15.14
N VAL A 502 -12.16 -1.33 14.50
CA VAL A 502 -10.71 -1.49 14.75
C VAL A 502 -9.89 -1.14 13.52
N ILE A 503 -8.61 -0.94 13.71
CA ILE A 503 -7.64 -0.71 12.63
C ILE A 503 -6.49 -1.72 12.76
N PRO A 504 -5.74 -2.01 11.67
CA PRO A 504 -4.51 -2.77 11.78
C PRO A 504 -3.51 -2.01 12.67
N GLY A 505 -3.12 -2.63 13.79
CA GLY A 505 -2.38 -1.94 14.86
C GLY A 505 -0.92 -1.59 14.55
N ALA A 506 -0.41 -1.98 13.37
CA ALA A 506 0.99 -1.81 13.01
C ALA A 506 1.22 -1.34 11.58
N VAL A 507 0.19 -1.23 10.76
CA VAL A 507 0.33 -1.07 9.31
C VAL A 507 -0.57 0.06 8.80
N PRO A 508 0.00 1.10 8.20
CA PRO A 508 -0.77 2.03 7.38
C PRO A 508 -1.27 1.29 6.13
N TYR A 509 -2.53 1.47 5.78
CA TYR A 509 -3.15 0.75 4.67
C TYR A 509 -2.96 1.45 3.32
N GLY A 510 -3.44 2.68 3.19
CA GLY A 510 -3.37 3.45 1.94
C GLY A 510 -1.94 3.77 1.55
N ASP A 511 -1.09 4.09 2.53
CA ASP A 511 0.31 4.42 2.33
C ASP A 511 1.13 3.28 1.68
N VAL A 512 0.69 2.02 1.82
CA VAL A 512 1.41 0.86 1.25
C VAL A 512 0.76 0.30 -0.02
N ILE A 513 -0.54 0.57 -0.28
CA ILE A 513 -1.23 0.09 -1.48
C ILE A 513 -1.18 1.08 -2.63
N VAL A 514 -1.43 2.37 -2.35
CA VAL A 514 -1.42 3.44 -3.35
C VAL A 514 -0.13 3.48 -4.16
N PRO A 515 1.06 3.24 -3.58
CA PRO A 515 2.31 3.17 -4.33
C PRO A 515 2.32 2.19 -5.51
N TYR A 516 1.71 1.01 -5.36
CA TYR A 516 1.65 0.03 -6.45
C TYR A 516 0.68 0.47 -7.56
N VAL A 517 -0.42 1.12 -7.21
CA VAL A 517 -1.32 1.74 -8.19
C VAL A 517 -0.60 2.85 -8.94
N MET A 518 0.16 3.71 -8.25
CA MET A 518 0.96 4.77 -8.86
C MET A 518 2.07 4.19 -9.76
N ALA A 519 2.76 3.14 -9.33
CA ALA A 519 3.78 2.47 -10.14
C ALA A 519 3.18 1.82 -11.40
N ALA A 520 2.03 1.13 -11.28
CA ALA A 520 1.30 0.57 -12.41
C ALA A 520 0.87 1.66 -13.41
N ALA A 521 0.29 2.76 -12.92
CA ALA A 521 -0.13 3.89 -13.75
C ALA A 521 1.07 4.57 -14.45
N THR A 522 2.21 4.68 -13.75
CA THR A 522 3.46 5.22 -14.30
C THR A 522 3.96 4.35 -15.45
N ALA A 523 4.06 3.03 -15.25
CA ALA A 523 4.53 2.12 -16.30
C ALA A 523 3.53 2.07 -17.49
N ALA A 524 2.23 2.12 -17.24
CA ALA A 524 1.21 2.25 -18.28
C ALA A 524 1.36 3.57 -19.07
N ALA A 525 1.69 4.67 -18.39
CA ALA A 525 1.95 5.96 -19.04
C ALA A 525 3.24 5.95 -19.88
N VAL A 526 4.27 5.23 -19.46
CA VAL A 526 5.49 5.01 -20.25
C VAL A 526 5.17 4.30 -21.56
N GLU A 527 4.36 3.23 -21.51
CA GLU A 527 3.93 2.51 -22.70
C GLU A 527 3.05 3.40 -23.61
N HIS A 528 2.15 4.17 -23.02
CA HIS A 528 1.36 5.14 -23.78
C HIS A 528 2.23 6.18 -24.47
N ARG A 529 3.21 6.76 -23.77
CA ARG A 529 4.20 7.70 -24.33
C ARG A 529 4.98 7.07 -25.49
N ARG A 530 5.40 5.82 -25.34
CA ARG A 530 6.10 5.08 -26.41
C ARG A 530 5.27 4.98 -27.69
N ARG A 531 3.95 4.75 -27.58
CA ARG A 531 3.04 4.60 -28.73
C ARG A 531 2.58 5.93 -29.33
N THR A 532 2.41 6.97 -28.51
CA THR A 532 1.79 8.25 -28.92
C THR A 532 2.77 9.42 -28.97
N GLY A 533 3.93 9.26 -28.36
CA GLY A 533 4.89 10.34 -28.13
C GLY A 533 4.48 11.32 -27.03
N LYS A 534 3.34 11.14 -26.33
CA LYS A 534 2.82 12.12 -25.39
C LYS A 534 3.04 11.73 -23.94
N GLY A 535 3.50 12.69 -23.13
CA GLY A 535 3.52 12.58 -21.67
C GLY A 535 2.11 12.73 -21.06
N CYS A 536 2.04 12.67 -19.74
CA CYS A 536 0.77 12.85 -19.03
C CYS A 536 0.96 13.29 -17.58
N HIS A 537 -0.13 13.78 -16.98
CA HIS A 537 -0.26 13.97 -15.54
C HIS A 537 -1.14 12.87 -14.95
N ILE A 538 -0.60 12.15 -13.96
CA ILE A 538 -1.30 11.14 -13.17
C ILE A 538 -1.63 11.76 -11.81
N ASP A 539 -2.91 11.83 -11.49
CA ASP A 539 -3.43 12.29 -10.19
C ASP A 539 -4.01 11.08 -9.45
N ALA A 540 -3.30 10.63 -8.40
CA ALA A 540 -3.66 9.51 -7.57
C ALA A 540 -4.19 10.01 -6.21
N ALA A 541 -5.50 9.79 -5.97
CA ALA A 541 -6.14 10.09 -4.70
C ALA A 541 -6.22 8.82 -3.84
N MET A 542 -5.58 8.82 -2.68
CA MET A 542 -5.63 7.69 -1.74
C MET A 542 -7.08 7.32 -1.39
N TYR A 543 -7.94 8.32 -1.16
CA TYR A 543 -9.34 8.13 -0.85
C TYR A 543 -10.07 7.34 -1.96
N GLU A 544 -9.88 7.73 -3.24
CA GLU A 544 -10.48 7.03 -4.39
C GLU A 544 -10.00 5.56 -4.46
N ILE A 545 -8.73 5.30 -4.21
CA ILE A 545 -8.15 3.95 -4.22
C ILE A 545 -8.67 3.11 -3.04
N CYS A 546 -8.80 3.70 -1.85
CA CYS A 546 -9.43 3.03 -0.71
C CYS A 546 -10.91 2.68 -0.99
N VAL A 547 -11.66 3.55 -1.72
CA VAL A 547 -13.03 3.24 -2.16
C VAL A 547 -13.06 2.11 -3.20
N GLN A 548 -12.04 1.98 -4.04
CA GLN A 548 -11.94 0.83 -4.97
C GLN A 548 -11.77 -0.51 -4.23
N GLN A 549 -11.08 -0.53 -3.09
CA GLN A 549 -11.01 -1.73 -2.25
C GLN A 549 -12.39 -2.08 -1.68
N MET A 550 -13.20 -1.07 -1.35
CA MET A 550 -14.56 -1.23 -0.81
C MET A 550 -15.65 -1.47 -1.88
N HIS A 551 -15.24 -1.74 -3.13
CA HIS A 551 -16.11 -1.85 -4.31
C HIS A 551 -17.39 -2.66 -4.08
N GLU A 552 -17.29 -3.84 -3.47
CA GLU A 552 -18.45 -4.71 -3.23
C GLU A 552 -19.41 -4.14 -2.19
N ALA A 553 -18.89 -3.57 -1.10
CA ALA A 553 -19.71 -2.95 -0.07
C ALA A 553 -20.42 -1.70 -0.62
N ILE A 554 -19.76 -0.92 -1.47
CA ILE A 554 -20.34 0.25 -2.14
C ILE A 554 -21.47 -0.17 -3.10
N ILE A 555 -21.25 -1.20 -3.92
CA ILE A 555 -22.31 -1.74 -4.81
C ILE A 555 -23.48 -2.29 -3.99
N SER A 556 -23.21 -2.96 -2.88
CA SER A 556 -24.24 -3.47 -1.98
C SER A 556 -25.07 -2.32 -1.38
N ALA A 557 -24.42 -1.24 -0.95
CA ALA A 557 -25.09 -0.05 -0.45
C ALA A 557 -25.91 0.66 -1.53
N GLU A 558 -25.41 0.77 -2.77
CA GLU A 558 -26.15 1.35 -3.91
C GLU A 558 -27.44 0.55 -4.25
N ARG A 559 -27.45 -0.74 -3.90
CA ARG A 559 -28.62 -1.60 -4.03
C ARG A 559 -29.59 -1.51 -2.86
N GLY A 560 -29.30 -0.67 -1.87
CA GLY A 560 -30.14 -0.43 -0.69
C GLY A 560 -29.85 -1.32 0.51
N ASN A 561 -28.79 -2.14 0.48
CA ASN A 561 -28.34 -2.89 1.65
C ASN A 561 -27.52 -1.98 2.59
N ARG A 562 -27.37 -2.40 3.86
CA ARG A 562 -26.49 -1.75 4.82
C ARG A 562 -25.38 -2.72 5.26
N PRO A 563 -24.25 -2.75 4.54
CA PRO A 563 -23.10 -3.56 4.98
C PRO A 563 -22.64 -3.17 6.39
N MET A 564 -22.43 -4.16 7.23
CA MET A 564 -22.01 -4.00 8.63
C MET A 564 -20.77 -4.84 8.91
N ARG A 565 -20.07 -4.54 10.01
CA ARG A 565 -19.01 -5.41 10.51
C ARG A 565 -19.51 -6.82 10.73
N ASN A 566 -18.76 -7.81 10.30
CA ASN A 566 -19.11 -9.23 10.38
C ASN A 566 -17.98 -10.09 10.96
N GLY A 567 -16.97 -9.46 11.57
CA GLY A 567 -15.83 -10.18 12.14
C GLY A 567 -15.03 -10.90 11.06
N ASN A 568 -14.85 -12.21 11.23
CA ASN A 568 -14.17 -13.06 10.28
C ASN A 568 -15.12 -13.76 9.28
N ASP A 569 -16.43 -13.55 9.39
CA ASP A 569 -17.38 -14.15 8.46
C ASP A 569 -17.27 -13.55 7.06
N ASP A 570 -17.54 -14.38 6.05
CA ASP A 570 -17.68 -13.97 4.66
C ASP A 570 -18.91 -14.68 4.05
N PRO A 571 -19.91 -13.95 3.55
CA PRO A 571 -21.11 -14.56 2.99
C PRO A 571 -20.88 -15.38 1.71
N LYS A 572 -19.72 -15.24 1.07
CA LYS A 572 -19.34 -16.01 -0.13
C LYS A 572 -18.69 -17.36 0.22
N ILE A 573 -18.30 -17.55 1.49
CA ILE A 573 -17.56 -18.71 1.97
C ILE A 573 -18.53 -19.57 2.82
N PHE A 574 -18.50 -20.89 2.62
CA PHE A 574 -19.37 -21.80 3.37
C PHE A 574 -19.19 -21.64 4.89
N HIS A 575 -17.91 -21.63 5.35
CA HIS A 575 -17.56 -21.30 6.73
C HIS A 575 -16.08 -20.91 6.83
N GLN A 576 -15.78 -19.94 7.68
CA GLN A 576 -14.39 -19.61 8.04
C GLN A 576 -14.34 -19.08 9.46
N GLY A 577 -13.18 -19.19 10.11
CA GLY A 577 -13.00 -18.71 11.48
C GLY A 577 -11.54 -18.70 11.92
N VAL A 578 -11.32 -18.05 13.06
CA VAL A 578 -10.02 -17.99 13.75
C VAL A 578 -10.20 -18.61 15.13
N TYR A 579 -9.50 -19.70 15.38
CA TYR A 579 -9.65 -20.52 16.57
C TYR A 579 -8.37 -20.52 17.41
N ALA A 580 -8.54 -20.43 18.74
CA ALA A 580 -7.42 -20.57 19.66
C ALA A 580 -6.91 -22.01 19.63
N THR A 581 -5.60 -22.17 19.61
CA THR A 581 -4.90 -23.46 19.68
C THR A 581 -4.19 -23.62 21.02
N ALA A 582 -3.44 -24.67 21.23
CA ALA A 582 -2.63 -24.86 22.42
C ALA A 582 -1.57 -23.75 22.54
N GLY A 583 -1.36 -23.24 23.75
CA GLY A 583 -0.45 -22.14 24.03
C GLY A 583 -1.17 -20.82 24.30
N ASP A 584 -0.40 -19.81 24.73
CA ASP A 584 -0.90 -18.47 25.00
C ASP A 584 -0.92 -17.63 23.74
N ASP A 585 -2.06 -17.02 23.43
CA ASP A 585 -2.32 -16.20 22.25
C ASP A 585 -1.91 -16.87 20.91
N GLN A 586 -2.07 -18.20 20.84
CA GLN A 586 -1.83 -18.98 19.61
C GLN A 586 -3.16 -19.25 18.89
N TRP A 587 -3.14 -19.03 17.57
CA TRP A 587 -4.35 -19.05 16.76
C TRP A 587 -4.12 -19.71 15.41
N ILE A 588 -5.17 -20.36 14.90
CA ILE A 588 -5.22 -20.88 13.52
C ILE A 588 -6.44 -20.30 12.80
N ALA A 589 -6.25 -19.89 11.58
CA ALA A 589 -7.32 -19.51 10.65
C ALA A 589 -7.68 -20.70 9.77
N ILE A 590 -8.97 -20.95 9.57
CA ILE A 590 -9.45 -21.95 8.62
C ILE A 590 -10.47 -21.34 7.67
N THR A 591 -10.51 -21.84 6.44
CA THR A 591 -11.51 -21.51 5.43
C THR A 591 -12.04 -22.80 4.80
N LEU A 592 -13.33 -23.04 4.98
CA LEU A 592 -14.07 -24.12 4.35
C LEU A 592 -14.85 -23.54 3.18
N ALA A 593 -14.36 -23.73 1.97
CA ALA A 593 -14.97 -23.14 0.78
C ALA A 593 -16.31 -23.79 0.41
N ALA A 594 -16.47 -25.09 0.76
CA ALA A 594 -17.65 -25.88 0.45
C ALA A 594 -18.00 -26.85 1.57
N GLN A 595 -19.20 -27.42 1.52
CA GLN A 595 -19.63 -28.48 2.45
C GLN A 595 -18.72 -29.71 2.46
N SER A 596 -18.07 -30.04 1.34
CA SER A 596 -17.09 -31.11 1.27
C SER A 596 -15.89 -30.89 2.18
N ASP A 597 -15.48 -29.65 2.40
CA ASP A 597 -14.38 -29.29 3.30
C ASP A 597 -14.79 -29.53 4.76
N TRP A 598 -16.04 -29.18 5.09
CA TRP A 598 -16.61 -29.49 6.37
C TRP A 598 -16.64 -30.99 6.66
N GLN A 599 -17.07 -31.80 5.68
CA GLN A 599 -17.09 -33.25 5.80
C GLN A 599 -15.68 -33.82 6.05
N ARG A 600 -14.65 -33.28 5.38
CA ARG A 600 -13.25 -33.65 5.62
C ARG A 600 -12.81 -33.30 7.04
N LEU A 601 -13.13 -32.10 7.50
CA LEU A 601 -12.82 -31.67 8.86
C LEU A 601 -13.53 -32.53 9.90
N CYS A 602 -14.81 -32.85 9.68
CA CYS A 602 -15.56 -33.74 10.57
C CYS A 602 -14.97 -35.17 10.66
N THR A 603 -14.50 -35.69 9.53
CA THR A 603 -13.80 -37.00 9.49
C THR A 603 -12.51 -36.95 10.29
N ASP A 604 -11.74 -35.90 10.14
CA ASP A 604 -10.46 -35.71 10.83
C ASP A 604 -10.66 -35.45 12.36
N ALA A 605 -11.66 -34.69 12.73
CA ALA A 605 -11.95 -34.30 14.12
C ALA A 605 -12.97 -35.22 14.85
N ASN A 606 -13.51 -36.22 14.14
CA ASN A 606 -14.59 -37.09 14.62
C ASN A 606 -15.86 -36.33 15.05
N PHE A 607 -16.28 -35.35 14.23
CA PHE A 607 -17.53 -34.59 14.41
C PHE A 607 -18.66 -35.18 13.59
N ASN A 608 -19.90 -34.87 13.99
CA ASN A 608 -21.08 -35.18 13.18
C ASN A 608 -21.19 -34.21 12.00
N ALA A 609 -20.99 -34.71 10.79
CA ALA A 609 -21.02 -33.92 9.56
C ALA A 609 -22.45 -33.40 9.18
N GLU A 610 -23.51 -33.95 9.82
CA GLU A 610 -24.89 -33.45 9.64
C GLU A 610 -25.14 -32.14 10.39
N GLN A 611 -24.36 -31.82 11.42
CA GLN A 611 -24.35 -30.52 12.10
C GLN A 611 -23.70 -29.46 11.21
N SER A 612 -24.26 -28.24 11.23
CA SER A 612 -23.52 -27.12 10.58
C SER A 612 -22.30 -26.71 11.41
N PRO A 613 -21.27 -26.11 10.78
CA PRO A 613 -20.12 -25.56 11.52
C PRO A 613 -20.52 -24.60 12.64
N ARG A 614 -21.59 -23.82 12.44
CA ARG A 614 -22.12 -22.88 13.44
C ARG A 614 -22.71 -23.59 14.65
N ASP A 615 -23.44 -24.67 14.44
CA ASP A 615 -24.00 -25.48 15.55
C ASP A 615 -22.89 -26.23 16.30
N ALA A 616 -21.81 -26.59 15.61
CA ALA A 616 -20.65 -27.25 16.16
C ALA A 616 -19.59 -26.28 16.75
N GLU A 617 -19.81 -24.97 16.76
CA GLU A 617 -18.83 -23.92 17.09
C GLU A 617 -18.15 -24.15 18.46
N SER A 618 -18.91 -24.55 19.48
CA SER A 618 -18.35 -24.84 20.82
C SER A 618 -17.43 -26.07 20.80
N ALA A 619 -17.80 -27.11 20.06
CA ALA A 619 -16.99 -28.32 19.90
C ALA A 619 -15.73 -28.02 19.09
N LEU A 620 -15.85 -27.22 18.02
CA LEU A 620 -14.69 -26.74 17.22
C LEU A 620 -13.69 -25.99 18.11
N LYS A 621 -14.15 -25.02 18.90
CA LYS A 621 -13.28 -24.26 19.82
C LYS A 621 -12.58 -25.16 20.82
N ALA A 622 -13.28 -26.15 21.39
CA ALA A 622 -12.67 -27.09 22.32
C ALA A 622 -11.65 -28.01 21.65
N TRP A 623 -11.93 -28.43 20.42
CA TRP A 623 -11.03 -29.30 19.65
C TRP A 623 -9.76 -28.59 19.24
N PHE A 624 -9.86 -27.37 18.64
CA PHE A 624 -8.69 -26.61 18.22
C PHE A 624 -7.72 -26.34 19.39
N ARG A 625 -8.23 -26.04 20.58
CA ARG A 625 -7.43 -25.77 21.78
C ARG A 625 -6.55 -26.94 22.25
N GLN A 626 -6.83 -28.16 21.80
CA GLN A 626 -6.07 -29.36 22.17
C GLN A 626 -4.85 -29.58 21.27
N HIS A 627 -4.72 -28.81 20.19
CA HIS A 627 -3.71 -29.03 19.16
C HIS A 627 -2.71 -27.87 19.11
N GLU A 628 -1.46 -28.19 18.80
CA GLU A 628 -0.43 -27.22 18.46
C GLU A 628 -0.71 -26.67 17.05
N ALA A 629 -0.54 -25.35 16.85
CA ALA A 629 -1.00 -24.65 15.67
C ALA A 629 -0.34 -25.12 14.36
N HIS A 630 1.00 -25.27 14.35
CA HIS A 630 1.73 -25.64 13.12
C HIS A 630 1.48 -27.10 12.74
N VAL A 631 1.48 -28.02 13.72
CA VAL A 631 1.17 -29.43 13.48
C VAL A 631 -0.24 -29.59 12.92
N LEU A 632 -1.20 -28.87 13.49
CA LEU A 632 -2.57 -28.90 13.01
C LEU A 632 -2.73 -28.28 11.62
N MET A 633 -2.05 -27.18 11.34
CA MET A 633 -2.05 -26.54 10.03
C MET A 633 -1.59 -27.51 8.93
N GLU A 634 -0.45 -28.17 9.12
CA GLU A 634 0.08 -29.15 8.15
C GLU A 634 -0.88 -30.33 7.93
N ARG A 635 -1.47 -30.84 9.02
CA ARG A 635 -2.46 -31.91 8.96
C ARG A 635 -3.71 -31.51 8.17
N LEU A 636 -4.26 -30.32 8.41
CA LEU A 636 -5.43 -29.82 7.70
C LEU A 636 -5.13 -29.52 6.23
N GLN A 637 -3.98 -28.94 5.92
CA GLN A 637 -3.54 -28.73 4.56
C GLN A 637 -3.37 -30.06 3.80
N ALA A 638 -2.78 -31.07 4.41
CA ALA A 638 -2.67 -32.42 3.83
C ALA A 638 -4.05 -33.07 3.58
N ALA A 639 -5.06 -32.74 4.39
CA ALA A 639 -6.45 -33.15 4.18
C ALA A 639 -7.19 -32.29 3.13
N GLY A 640 -6.53 -31.33 2.50
CA GLY A 640 -7.11 -30.42 1.50
C GLY A 640 -8.02 -29.33 2.09
N ILE A 641 -7.79 -28.96 3.35
CA ILE A 641 -8.51 -27.89 4.04
C ILE A 641 -7.59 -26.66 4.13
N ALA A 642 -8.07 -25.51 3.69
CA ALA A 642 -7.33 -24.26 3.81
C ALA A 642 -7.21 -23.86 5.28
N ALA A 643 -5.98 -23.95 5.81
CA ALA A 643 -5.64 -23.62 7.19
C ALA A 643 -4.29 -22.87 7.24
N GLY A 644 -4.17 -21.91 8.16
CA GLY A 644 -2.96 -21.12 8.35
C GLY A 644 -2.79 -20.65 9.78
N VAL A 645 -1.60 -20.78 10.34
CA VAL A 645 -1.25 -20.23 11.65
C VAL A 645 -1.30 -18.71 11.59
N VAL A 646 -1.82 -18.06 12.62
CA VAL A 646 -1.76 -16.61 12.77
C VAL A 646 -0.36 -16.23 13.21
N GLN A 647 0.53 -16.09 12.23
CA GLN A 647 1.96 -15.84 12.44
C GLN A 647 2.22 -14.46 12.99
N ASP A 648 3.17 -14.36 13.89
CA ASP A 648 3.75 -13.08 14.29
C ASP A 648 5.00 -12.74 13.45
N ILE A 649 5.65 -11.63 13.76
CA ILE A 649 6.76 -11.15 12.93
C ILE A 649 8.03 -11.99 13.10
N GLU A 650 8.24 -12.64 14.25
CA GLU A 650 9.33 -13.58 14.48
C GLU A 650 9.14 -14.83 13.62
N ASP A 651 7.91 -15.40 13.63
CA ASP A 651 7.56 -16.55 12.82
C ASP A 651 7.88 -16.29 11.34
N LEU A 652 7.45 -15.12 10.84
CA LEU A 652 7.61 -14.73 9.44
C LEU A 652 9.08 -14.54 9.02
N ILE A 653 9.89 -13.95 9.89
CA ILE A 653 11.29 -13.62 9.57
C ILE A 653 12.21 -14.81 9.79
N GLU A 654 11.98 -15.57 10.86
CA GLU A 654 12.95 -16.58 11.32
C GLU A 654 12.52 -18.04 11.02
N HIS A 655 11.22 -18.30 10.85
CA HIS A 655 10.68 -19.66 10.83
C HIS A 655 9.81 -20.01 9.61
N ASP A 656 9.30 -19.04 8.84
CA ASP A 656 8.42 -19.34 7.72
C ASP A 656 9.20 -19.78 6.47
N PRO A 657 9.07 -21.07 6.06
CA PRO A 657 9.85 -21.60 4.93
C PRO A 657 9.39 -21.04 3.58
N GLN A 658 8.14 -20.54 3.46
CA GLN A 658 7.64 -19.93 2.22
C GLN A 658 8.22 -18.53 2.03
N ILE A 659 8.20 -17.71 3.09
CA ILE A 659 8.81 -16.36 3.08
C ILE A 659 10.31 -16.46 2.79
N ALA A 660 10.99 -17.43 3.39
CA ALA A 660 12.42 -17.70 3.13
C ALA A 660 12.68 -18.15 1.68
N ALA A 661 11.91 -19.12 1.15
CA ALA A 661 12.06 -19.64 -0.20
C ALA A 661 11.80 -18.58 -1.29
N ARG A 662 10.91 -17.63 -1.01
CA ARG A 662 10.62 -16.50 -1.90
C ARG A 662 11.59 -15.33 -1.75
N HIS A 663 12.56 -15.42 -0.87
CA HIS A 663 13.52 -14.34 -0.59
C HIS A 663 12.83 -12.99 -0.30
N ALA A 664 11.75 -13.04 0.49
CA ALA A 664 10.93 -11.85 0.80
C ALA A 664 11.69 -10.78 1.59
N LEU A 665 12.80 -11.15 2.25
CA LEU A 665 13.75 -10.25 2.87
C LEU A 665 15.09 -10.23 2.12
N MET A 666 15.62 -9.02 1.90
CA MET A 666 16.94 -8.77 1.33
C MET A 666 17.84 -8.16 2.39
N ASN A 667 18.97 -8.76 2.68
CA ASN A 667 19.98 -8.14 3.54
C ASN A 667 20.79 -7.12 2.75
N LEU A 668 20.73 -5.84 3.16
CA LEU A 668 21.49 -4.75 2.58
C LEU A 668 22.36 -4.11 3.65
N GLU A 669 23.63 -3.87 3.31
CA GLU A 669 24.59 -3.23 4.19
C GLU A 669 24.35 -1.73 4.25
N HIS A 670 24.15 -1.18 5.46
CA HIS A 670 23.97 0.26 5.66
C HIS A 670 25.12 0.82 6.51
N PRO A 671 25.74 1.96 6.12
CA PRO A 671 26.96 2.46 6.77
C PRO A 671 26.86 2.71 8.27
N LEU A 672 25.66 3.07 8.77
CA LEU A 672 25.43 3.40 10.17
C LEU A 672 24.61 2.34 10.92
N LEU A 673 23.86 1.49 10.22
CA LEU A 673 22.95 0.52 10.84
C LEU A 673 23.46 -0.91 10.72
N GLY A 674 24.53 -1.14 9.93
CA GLY A 674 24.99 -2.48 9.59
C GLY A 674 24.05 -3.21 8.61
N ALA A 675 24.23 -4.52 8.46
CA ALA A 675 23.37 -5.34 7.63
C ALA A 675 22.04 -5.62 8.33
N PHE A 676 20.93 -5.39 7.65
CA PHE A 676 19.61 -5.78 8.13
C PHE A 676 18.65 -6.09 6.96
N GLY A 677 17.58 -6.82 7.26
CA GLY A 677 16.61 -7.27 6.27
C GLY A 677 15.67 -6.15 5.82
N HIS A 678 15.64 -5.94 4.52
CA HIS A 678 14.68 -5.07 3.85
C HIS A 678 13.62 -5.91 3.17
N VAL A 679 12.35 -5.55 3.32
CA VAL A 679 11.28 -6.23 2.59
C VAL A 679 11.45 -5.93 1.10
N ARG A 680 11.51 -6.97 0.31
CA ARG A 680 11.59 -6.90 -1.15
C ARG A 680 10.28 -6.38 -1.73
N THR A 681 10.32 -5.73 -2.88
CA THR A 681 9.12 -5.50 -3.69
C THR A 681 8.54 -6.88 -4.09
N PRO A 682 7.30 -7.24 -3.65
CA PRO A 682 6.81 -8.63 -3.70
C PRO A 682 6.30 -9.03 -5.09
N ILE A 683 7.16 -8.85 -6.10
CA ILE A 683 6.91 -9.23 -7.49
C ILE A 683 8.05 -10.15 -7.94
N SER A 684 7.72 -11.33 -8.42
CA SER A 684 8.69 -12.23 -9.04
C SER A 684 8.47 -12.27 -10.55
N PHE A 685 9.58 -12.19 -11.31
CA PHE A 685 9.57 -12.23 -12.77
C PHE A 685 10.32 -13.46 -13.24
N SER A 686 9.79 -14.13 -14.27
CA SER A 686 10.46 -15.32 -14.83
C SER A 686 11.67 -14.99 -15.71
N ALA A 687 11.77 -13.77 -16.23
CA ALA A 687 12.84 -13.33 -17.13
C ALA A 687 13.62 -12.12 -16.58
N ALA A 688 12.94 -11.14 -16.03
CA ALA A 688 13.60 -9.93 -15.53
C ALA A 688 14.32 -10.19 -14.19
N VAL A 689 15.55 -9.70 -14.09
CA VAL A 689 16.33 -9.71 -12.85
C VAL A 689 16.30 -8.32 -12.22
N THR A 690 16.00 -8.24 -10.94
CA THR A 690 16.05 -6.99 -10.17
C THR A 690 17.24 -7.00 -9.20
N SER A 691 17.85 -5.85 -8.98
CA SER A 691 19.01 -5.70 -8.08
C SER A 691 18.87 -4.43 -7.23
N PRO A 692 18.00 -4.44 -6.21
CA PRO A 692 17.90 -3.35 -5.27
C PRO A 692 19.21 -3.11 -4.49
N TYR A 693 19.43 -1.87 -4.05
CA TYR A 693 20.55 -1.51 -3.20
C TYR A 693 20.09 -0.61 -2.05
N ARG A 694 20.96 -0.42 -1.05
CA ARG A 694 20.65 0.36 0.16
C ARG A 694 20.17 1.78 -0.14
N ALA A 695 19.41 2.33 0.78
CA ALA A 695 19.05 3.74 0.77
C ALA A 695 20.29 4.63 0.98
N PRO A 696 20.29 5.85 0.42
CA PRO A 696 21.40 6.79 0.59
C PRO A 696 21.31 7.57 1.89
N SER A 697 22.46 8.06 2.37
CA SER A 697 22.53 9.19 3.29
C SER A 697 22.06 10.48 2.62
N ILE A 698 21.59 11.46 3.40
CA ILE A 698 21.09 12.72 2.83
C ILE A 698 22.20 13.47 2.09
N GLY A 699 21.98 13.72 0.81
CA GLY A 699 22.94 14.41 -0.06
C GLY A 699 24.15 13.59 -0.49
N GLU A 700 24.18 12.29 -0.24
CA GLU A 700 25.32 11.40 -0.55
C GLU A 700 25.80 11.52 -1.99
N HIS A 701 24.92 11.84 -2.92
CA HIS A 701 25.27 11.89 -4.36
C HIS A 701 25.26 13.30 -4.95
N SER A 702 25.08 14.35 -4.13
CA SER A 702 24.87 15.73 -4.60
C SER A 702 25.95 16.22 -5.55
N LEU A 703 27.22 16.09 -5.18
CA LEU A 703 28.34 16.60 -5.97
C LEU A 703 28.55 15.78 -7.26
N ALA A 704 28.38 14.45 -7.18
CA ALA A 704 28.46 13.60 -8.35
C ALA A 704 27.33 13.90 -9.35
N ILE A 705 26.11 14.11 -8.88
CA ILE A 705 24.96 14.50 -9.72
C ILE A 705 25.23 15.87 -10.38
N ALA A 706 25.69 16.87 -9.61
CA ALA A 706 26.00 18.20 -10.12
C ALA A 706 27.08 18.17 -11.22
N ARG A 707 28.12 17.36 -11.05
CA ARG A 707 29.19 17.19 -12.02
C ARG A 707 28.74 16.36 -13.24
N ASP A 708 28.24 15.14 -13.01
CA ASP A 708 28.08 14.10 -14.04
C ASP A 708 26.79 14.25 -14.85
N LEU A 709 25.72 14.73 -14.24
CA LEU A 709 24.43 14.92 -14.89
C LEU A 709 24.12 16.38 -15.23
N CYS A 710 24.55 17.33 -14.38
CA CYS A 710 24.32 18.75 -14.64
C CYS A 710 25.48 19.42 -15.40
N GLY A 711 26.64 18.76 -15.55
CA GLY A 711 27.80 19.27 -16.28
C GLY A 711 28.47 20.49 -15.64
N LEU A 712 28.30 20.67 -14.31
CA LEU A 712 28.89 21.81 -13.62
C LEU A 712 30.37 21.62 -13.39
N SER A 713 31.14 22.71 -13.55
CA SER A 713 32.57 22.72 -13.25
C SER A 713 32.83 22.62 -11.74
N ALA A 714 34.01 22.11 -11.36
CA ALA A 714 34.40 22.01 -9.96
C ALA A 714 34.26 23.34 -9.22
N SER A 715 34.74 24.44 -9.87
CA SER A 715 34.65 25.79 -9.28
C SER A 715 33.20 26.25 -9.06
N ARG A 716 32.27 25.91 -9.98
CA ARG A 716 30.86 26.24 -9.78
C ARG A 716 30.24 25.41 -8.67
N ILE A 717 30.58 24.13 -8.55
CA ILE A 717 30.13 23.26 -7.48
C ILE A 717 30.60 23.82 -6.12
N GLU A 718 31.87 24.17 -5.95
CA GLU A 718 32.41 24.78 -4.74
C GLU A 718 31.70 26.10 -4.37
N GLU A 719 31.37 26.92 -5.39
CA GLU A 719 30.61 28.14 -5.18
C GLU A 719 29.20 27.84 -4.65
N LEU A 720 28.47 26.86 -5.24
CA LEU A 720 27.14 26.44 -4.81
C LEU A 720 27.15 25.85 -3.38
N GLU A 721 28.21 25.12 -3.01
CA GLU A 721 28.40 24.64 -1.64
C GLU A 721 28.54 25.81 -0.66
N ARG A 722 29.37 26.82 -0.99
CA ARG A 722 29.51 28.02 -0.13
C ARG A 722 28.21 28.81 0.00
N LEU A 723 27.38 28.84 -1.04
CA LEU A 723 26.07 29.47 -1.04
C LEU A 723 25.01 28.63 -0.30
N GLY A 724 25.36 27.40 0.14
CA GLY A 724 24.48 26.53 0.89
C GLY A 724 23.40 25.83 0.05
N VAL A 725 23.61 25.71 -1.26
CA VAL A 725 22.65 25.10 -2.19
C VAL A 725 22.45 23.62 -1.90
N PHE A 726 23.52 22.92 -1.50
CA PHE A 726 23.52 21.49 -1.18
C PHE A 726 23.29 21.18 0.32
N ARG A 727 22.35 21.85 0.96
CA ARG A 727 22.04 21.66 2.40
C ARG A 727 20.73 20.94 2.68
#